data_34523383ddca5d5c569c5786317c4bff
#
_entry.id   34523383ddca5d5c569c5786317c4bff
#
_cell.length_a   1.000
_cell.length_b   1.000
_cell.length_c   1.000
_cell.angle_alpha   90.00
_cell.angle_beta   90.00
_cell.angle_gamma   90.00
#
_symmetry.space_group_name_H-M   'P 1'
#
loop_
_entity.id
_entity.type
_entity.pdbx_description
1 polymer ?
#
loop_
_entity_poly.entity_id
_entity_poly.type
_entity_poly.pdbx_seq_one_letter_code
_entity_poly.pdbx_strand_id
1 'polypeptide(L)'
;SRFGFKRLSSASWPSSRGLYIDVTALISKQCITFEEHLLSDIGRTVPCTHLPELGPYGECNINDFQTDLSEVQQEIRSLCIFTHAKVIPANAFSRLTTLQFLYITGHQVRRVHSGAFSGLLNLKYLHVYFNDSGCSSVIMDTPVFAGLDHVEQLSLEGLRWSGVPNTTFDHLVGLVRLVLDTICVQELGEVLCRFSNDTFHLKHLTLKNSGITSIRSTGCPSRSKAWPLTVLAEVQTLEITGDPIRIIATNSLAVFRNLSSLTLSFYGVWLGSIWESGIRKVSKLELSGITLNEYHTNFKDLCHLVSQLRLQSLELTHVTLDTLSKEDIDNCGTELKKLSVCNSKIQHLDPRFWTSIAGLQILNMAHIELTTAPFCFAGNGTMWNLTTLGLWHNRLTVVKTNQFICMPLLEQLLLNDNWIKILEPAAFTGLFHLKVLKLNSNRIKVLAVNDFDSLRALEILLIDNNVIENIEHGVFRNQDELRELTLGRLEYVYTLHLSVLFYGFPEKMQRLCIDAHYGTNIYIGSIGQPNSSFILELNGDILIISDYSSPFFESVRELKLNGSLFLFKLYFFVPYFSNLESLEVLGNPEKVYINYNGISKLRYLKRLKLINLNFSNHTNPDITFWNLKLLRILVLYNCRLSFLTKRMFRDLQSLELLRLHSVSPLILHDGMFDVLPALREVVLDRVDFRCDCENGWLLEWAESSRQVQVIYMQHQQCILQYEKWNFLATMEKLCQTGMQYLCYLGTASTITLLVSASVSYRFAYWPCVVLFFRLRGYVERKIGRRIRKRRRPRQEEDYLEEEAEMKYDAFVSFSSHDEAWVFGELAPRLEEQGQPRLRLCLHNRDFEVGKGIVDNIAESIYSSRRTVCVLTRRYLRSDWCGLEMRMATHRLLEEQKHRLILIFLEHISPFELSAFHRLSKLVKSHTYLDWPQDESERIHFWERLRRNIAAEGRDI
;
A
#
# COMPACT_ATOMS: atom_id res chain seq x y z
N SER A 1 -39.70 -18.21 6.49
CA SER A 1 -40.71 -17.27 6.97
C SER A 1 -40.21 -15.85 6.86
N ARG A 2 -40.86 -15.12 5.98
CA ARG A 2 -40.61 -13.72 5.68
C ARG A 2 -41.09 -12.85 6.85
N PHE A 3 -40.25 -11.98 7.37
CA PHE A 3 -40.67 -10.79 8.12
C PHE A 3 -40.26 -9.54 7.33
N GLY A 4 -41.29 -8.82 6.86
CA GLY A 4 -41.15 -7.57 6.14
C GLY A 4 -40.94 -6.43 7.12
N PHE A 5 -39.88 -5.62 6.88
CA PHE A 5 -39.72 -4.32 7.52
C PHE A 5 -40.40 -3.27 6.63
N LYS A 6 -41.46 -2.67 7.18
CA LYS A 6 -42.11 -1.48 6.65
C LYS A 6 -41.13 -0.28 6.74
N ARG A 7 -40.95 0.41 5.63
CA ARG A 7 -40.38 1.77 5.57
C ARG A 7 -41.21 2.70 6.44
N LEU A 8 -40.64 3.31 7.43
CA LEU A 8 -41.17 4.48 8.11
C LEU A 8 -40.77 5.71 7.30
N SER A 9 -41.74 6.37 6.73
CA SER A 9 -41.68 7.65 6.02
C SER A 9 -41.31 8.77 6.98
N SER A 10 -40.47 9.65 6.47
CA SER A 10 -40.16 11.04 6.83
C SER A 10 -41.11 11.67 7.86
N ALA A 11 -40.64 11.83 9.09
CA ALA A 11 -41.15 12.80 10.03
C ALA A 11 -40.23 14.02 9.99
N SER A 12 -40.78 15.14 9.50
CA SER A 12 -40.18 16.46 9.53
C SER A 12 -40.03 16.95 10.97
N TRP A 13 -38.80 17.21 11.38
CA TRP A 13 -38.47 17.89 12.63
C TRP A 13 -38.48 19.38 12.42
N PRO A 14 -39.01 20.20 13.36
CA PRO A 14 -39.08 21.66 13.22
C PRO A 14 -37.67 22.27 13.31
N SER A 15 -37.39 23.19 12.38
CA SER A 15 -36.19 24.00 12.32
C SER A 15 -36.00 24.90 13.54
N SER A 16 -35.12 24.51 14.45
CA SER A 16 -34.50 25.45 15.39
C SER A 16 -33.33 26.11 14.65
N ARG A 17 -33.50 27.39 14.26
CA ARG A 17 -32.40 28.28 13.86
C ARG A 17 -31.51 28.50 15.09
N GLY A 18 -30.53 27.64 15.32
CA GLY A 18 -29.37 27.85 16.16
C GLY A 18 -28.18 28.00 15.23
N LEU A 19 -27.32 28.94 15.47
CA LEU A 19 -26.07 29.21 14.76
C LEU A 19 -25.36 27.92 14.40
N TYR A 20 -25.49 27.45 13.16
CA TYR A 20 -24.59 26.51 12.54
C TYR A 20 -23.33 27.33 12.21
N ILE A 21 -22.38 27.36 13.11
CA ILE A 21 -20.98 27.54 12.76
C ILE A 21 -20.64 26.29 11.99
N ASP A 22 -20.27 26.44 10.74
CA ASP A 22 -19.88 25.36 9.86
C ASP A 22 -18.52 24.82 10.37
N VAL A 23 -18.59 23.90 11.32
CA VAL A 23 -17.42 23.30 12.00
C VAL A 23 -16.57 22.49 11.03
N THR A 24 -17.13 22.09 9.86
CA THR A 24 -16.35 21.46 8.80
C THR A 24 -15.31 22.41 8.18
N ALA A 25 -15.47 23.71 8.34
CA ALA A 25 -14.50 24.72 7.91
C ALA A 25 -13.35 24.93 8.90
N LEU A 26 -13.50 24.51 10.15
CA LEU A 26 -12.50 24.72 11.22
C LEU A 26 -11.48 23.56 11.39
N ILE A 27 -11.73 22.38 10.85
CA ILE A 27 -10.93 21.18 11.16
C ILE A 27 -9.90 20.81 10.09
N SER A 28 -9.92 21.39 8.89
CA SER A 28 -8.91 21.10 7.87
C SER A 28 -7.97 22.26 7.70
N LYS A 29 -6.71 22.10 8.11
CA LYS A 29 -5.64 22.92 7.55
C LYS A 29 -5.73 22.74 6.05
N GLN A 30 -6.12 23.78 5.34
CA GLN A 30 -6.27 23.74 3.89
C GLN A 30 -4.90 23.72 3.20
N CYS A 31 -3.84 24.06 3.92
CA CYS A 31 -2.47 24.07 3.46
C CYS A 31 -1.57 23.22 4.34
N ILE A 32 -0.78 22.35 3.71
CA ILE A 32 0.17 21.44 4.34
C ILE A 32 1.56 21.80 3.84
N THR A 33 2.53 21.90 4.73
CA THR A 33 3.92 22.21 4.40
C THR A 33 4.82 21.04 4.74
N PHE A 34 5.78 20.72 3.87
CA PHE A 34 6.69 19.59 4.00
C PHE A 34 8.14 20.07 4.02
N GLU A 35 8.97 19.39 4.81
CA GLU A 35 10.41 19.54 4.73
C GLU A 35 10.98 18.74 3.54
N GLU A 36 11.99 19.28 2.88
CA GLU A 36 12.59 18.71 1.66
C GLU A 36 13.00 17.23 1.80
N HIS A 37 13.60 16.86 2.95
CA HIS A 37 14.11 15.51 3.19
C HIS A 37 13.03 14.44 3.39
N LEU A 38 11.77 14.84 3.60
CA LEU A 38 10.63 13.92 3.78
C LEU A 38 9.83 13.73 2.49
N LEU A 39 9.99 14.59 1.49
CA LEU A 39 9.21 14.57 0.25
C LEU A 39 9.35 13.26 -0.54
N SER A 40 10.54 12.65 -0.55
CA SER A 40 10.78 11.39 -1.25
C SER A 40 9.94 10.23 -0.68
N ASP A 41 9.61 10.28 0.61
CA ASP A 41 8.88 9.22 1.30
C ASP A 41 7.38 9.49 1.40
N ILE A 42 6.98 10.76 1.38
CA ILE A 42 5.57 11.16 1.38
C ILE A 42 4.95 10.96 -0.01
N GLY A 43 5.70 11.27 -1.06
CA GLY A 43 5.20 11.36 -2.43
C GLY A 43 4.41 12.65 -2.64
N ARG A 44 4.37 13.12 -3.88
CA ARG A 44 3.60 14.31 -4.25
C ARG A 44 2.30 13.89 -4.90
N THR A 45 1.27 14.69 -4.71
CA THR A 45 0.03 14.50 -5.47
C THR A 45 0.28 14.83 -6.96
N VAL A 46 -0.32 14.08 -7.85
CA VAL A 46 -0.38 14.46 -9.27
C VAL A 46 -1.38 15.62 -9.40
N PRO A 47 -1.06 16.77 -10.00
CA PRO A 47 0.08 17.05 -10.91
C PRO A 47 1.31 17.73 -10.27
N CYS A 48 1.39 17.84 -8.95
CA CYS A 48 2.45 18.58 -8.25
C CYS A 48 3.85 17.95 -8.35
N THR A 49 3.95 16.74 -8.90
CA THR A 49 5.21 16.02 -9.14
C THR A 49 6.18 16.76 -10.09
N HIS A 50 5.70 17.75 -10.83
CA HIS A 50 6.51 18.54 -11.77
C HIS A 50 7.32 19.66 -11.10
N LEU A 51 7.02 20.00 -9.84
CA LEU A 51 7.79 21.02 -9.14
C LEU A 51 9.18 20.48 -8.73
N PRO A 52 10.24 21.29 -8.82
CA PRO A 52 11.56 20.87 -8.39
C PRO A 52 11.61 20.64 -6.87
N GLU A 53 12.49 19.73 -6.44
CA GLU A 53 12.74 19.41 -5.03
C GLU A 53 13.70 20.41 -4.41
N LEU A 54 13.30 21.67 -4.32
CA LEU A 54 14.14 22.75 -3.81
C LEU A 54 13.46 23.45 -2.63
N GLY A 55 13.86 23.08 -1.41
CA GLY A 55 13.45 23.73 -0.17
C GLY A 55 12.05 23.35 0.34
N PRO A 56 11.53 24.07 1.34
CA PRO A 56 10.22 23.79 1.93
C PRO A 56 9.11 23.83 0.89
N TYR A 57 8.31 22.77 0.84
CA TYR A 57 7.24 22.56 -0.11
C TYR A 57 5.87 22.61 0.57
N GLY A 58 4.86 23.17 -0.10
CA GLY A 58 3.49 23.22 0.39
C GLY A 58 2.47 22.72 -0.61
N GLU A 59 1.43 22.06 -0.13
CA GLU A 59 0.20 21.73 -0.89
C GLU A 59 -1.00 22.35 -0.22
N CYS A 60 -1.83 23.08 -0.99
CA CYS A 60 -3.03 23.73 -0.51
C CYS A 60 -4.25 23.33 -1.31
N ASN A 61 -5.36 23.11 -0.63
CA ASN A 61 -6.70 23.00 -1.24
C ASN A 61 -7.51 24.23 -0.85
N ILE A 62 -7.70 25.17 -1.78
CA ILE A 62 -8.19 26.52 -1.51
C ILE A 62 -9.61 26.71 -2.01
N ASN A 63 -10.49 27.18 -1.13
CA ASN A 63 -11.82 27.68 -1.47
C ASN A 63 -11.84 29.22 -1.52
N ASP A 64 -11.08 29.86 -0.66
CA ASP A 64 -10.92 31.33 -0.61
C ASP A 64 -9.44 31.70 -0.43
N PHE A 65 -8.87 32.42 -1.39
CA PHE A 65 -7.46 32.81 -1.39
C PHE A 65 -7.04 33.70 -0.22
N GLN A 66 -7.97 34.51 0.33
CA GLN A 66 -7.62 35.42 1.42
C GLN A 66 -7.53 34.76 2.77
N THR A 67 -8.44 33.85 3.05
CA THR A 67 -8.47 33.14 4.34
C THR A 67 -7.50 31.97 4.36
N ASP A 68 -7.50 31.15 3.30
CA ASP A 68 -6.84 29.88 3.30
C ASP A 68 -5.31 30.01 3.17
N LEU A 69 -4.81 30.95 2.39
CA LEU A 69 -3.38 31.23 2.27
C LEU A 69 -2.78 31.94 3.52
N SER A 70 -3.61 32.45 4.42
CA SER A 70 -3.11 33.07 5.67
C SER A 70 -2.39 32.11 6.59
N GLU A 71 -2.68 30.80 6.44
CA GLU A 71 -2.10 29.72 7.24
C GLU A 71 -0.74 29.22 6.71
N VAL A 72 -0.38 29.59 5.46
CA VAL A 72 0.86 29.16 4.83
C VAL A 72 2.07 29.83 5.47
N GLN A 73 3.09 29.06 5.80
CA GLN A 73 4.35 29.56 6.34
C GLN A 73 5.05 30.46 5.31
N GLN A 74 5.59 31.57 5.75
CA GLN A 74 6.22 32.57 4.85
C GLN A 74 7.53 32.07 4.23
N GLU A 75 8.15 31.04 4.77
CA GLU A 75 9.45 30.49 4.32
C GLU A 75 9.36 29.48 3.17
N ILE A 76 8.15 29.20 2.69
CA ILE A 76 7.92 28.24 1.60
C ILE A 76 8.60 28.73 0.32
N ARG A 77 9.25 27.78 -0.38
CA ARG A 77 9.86 28.02 -1.69
C ARG A 77 9.05 27.43 -2.85
N SER A 78 8.36 26.32 -2.62
CA SER A 78 7.54 25.65 -3.63
C SER A 78 6.11 25.47 -3.09
N LEU A 79 5.10 25.86 -3.86
CA LEU A 79 3.70 25.76 -3.47
C LEU A 79 2.85 25.19 -4.60
N CYS A 80 2.07 24.17 -4.28
CA CYS A 80 1.07 23.59 -5.15
C CYS A 80 -0.33 23.89 -4.62
N ILE A 81 -1.18 24.45 -5.45
CA ILE A 81 -2.53 24.88 -5.08
C ILE A 81 -3.56 24.16 -5.93
N PHE A 82 -4.50 23.51 -5.27
CA PHE A 82 -5.77 23.05 -5.83
C PHE A 82 -6.85 24.03 -5.41
N THR A 83 -7.51 24.70 -6.36
CA THR A 83 -8.54 25.67 -6.00
C THR A 83 -9.90 25.35 -6.59
N HIS A 84 -10.93 25.52 -5.77
CA HIS A 84 -12.33 25.50 -6.17
C HIS A 84 -12.91 26.92 -6.30
N ALA A 85 -12.10 27.93 -6.04
CA ALA A 85 -12.51 29.33 -6.19
C ALA A 85 -12.81 29.68 -7.66
N LYS A 86 -13.81 30.48 -7.88
CA LYS A 86 -14.17 30.98 -9.24
C LYS A 86 -13.32 32.16 -9.70
N VAL A 87 -12.62 32.80 -8.78
CA VAL A 87 -11.85 34.04 -9.01
C VAL A 87 -10.53 33.97 -8.26
N ILE A 88 -9.43 34.33 -8.93
CA ILE A 88 -8.17 34.62 -8.25
C ILE A 88 -8.13 36.12 -8.00
N PRO A 89 -8.22 36.60 -6.76
CA PRO A 89 -8.35 38.03 -6.44
C PRO A 89 -7.00 38.75 -6.57
N ALA A 90 -7.04 40.08 -6.62
CA ALA A 90 -5.85 40.90 -6.59
C ALA A 90 -5.07 40.69 -5.28
N ASN A 91 -3.73 40.67 -5.35
CA ASN A 91 -2.83 40.49 -4.22
C ASN A 91 -3.02 39.16 -3.46
N ALA A 92 -3.55 38.11 -4.12
CA ALA A 92 -3.83 36.82 -3.50
C ALA A 92 -2.60 36.21 -2.79
N PHE A 93 -1.39 36.46 -3.31
CA PHE A 93 -0.13 35.86 -2.85
C PHE A 93 0.82 36.88 -2.18
N SER A 94 0.35 38.04 -1.81
CA SER A 94 1.20 39.16 -1.35
C SER A 94 2.08 38.84 -0.12
N ARG A 95 1.74 37.81 0.66
CA ARG A 95 2.46 37.38 1.85
C ARG A 95 3.61 36.41 1.56
N LEU A 96 3.61 35.78 0.36
CA LEU A 96 4.54 34.68 0.00
C LEU A 96 5.75 35.18 -0.77
N THR A 97 6.47 36.11 -0.20
CA THR A 97 7.60 36.81 -0.86
C THR A 97 8.81 35.92 -1.16
N THR A 98 8.98 34.80 -0.45
CA THR A 98 10.08 33.84 -0.62
C THR A 98 9.80 32.78 -1.68
N LEU A 99 8.56 32.71 -2.19
CA LEU A 99 8.13 31.68 -3.11
C LEU A 99 8.88 31.76 -4.44
N GLN A 100 9.43 30.63 -4.88
CA GLN A 100 10.17 30.49 -6.13
C GLN A 100 9.40 29.71 -7.20
N PHE A 101 8.60 28.73 -6.76
CA PHE A 101 7.85 27.82 -7.63
C PHE A 101 6.38 27.80 -7.19
N LEU A 102 5.46 28.12 -8.13
CA LEU A 102 4.03 28.12 -7.90
C LEU A 102 3.31 27.31 -8.97
N TYR A 103 2.56 26.31 -8.54
CA TYR A 103 1.65 25.53 -9.36
C TYR A 103 0.22 25.77 -8.89
N ILE A 104 -0.68 26.15 -9.79
CA ILE A 104 -2.09 26.35 -9.48
C ILE A 104 -2.93 25.50 -10.43
N THR A 105 -3.81 24.68 -9.88
CA THR A 105 -4.84 23.98 -10.64
C THR A 105 -6.22 24.42 -10.16
N GLY A 106 -7.05 24.91 -11.09
CA GLY A 106 -8.35 25.49 -10.76
C GLY A 106 -9.41 25.26 -11.83
N HIS A 107 -10.09 24.12 -11.79
CA HIS A 107 -11.12 23.75 -12.77
C HIS A 107 -12.34 24.69 -12.80
N GLN A 108 -12.57 25.46 -11.74
CA GLN A 108 -13.71 26.39 -11.62
C GLN A 108 -13.35 27.86 -11.82
N VAL A 109 -12.06 28.18 -12.01
CA VAL A 109 -11.60 29.57 -12.18
C VAL A 109 -12.17 30.15 -13.46
N ARG A 110 -12.84 31.28 -13.35
CA ARG A 110 -13.43 32.02 -14.48
C ARG A 110 -12.79 33.40 -14.68
N ARG A 111 -12.14 33.96 -13.66
CA ARG A 111 -11.53 35.28 -13.71
C ARG A 111 -10.25 35.33 -12.87
N VAL A 112 -9.25 36.01 -13.42
CA VAL A 112 -8.01 36.35 -12.72
C VAL A 112 -7.88 37.87 -12.72
N HIS A 113 -7.91 38.48 -11.53
CA HIS A 113 -7.88 39.94 -11.41
C HIS A 113 -6.50 40.53 -11.71
N SER A 114 -6.47 41.78 -12.08
CA SER A 114 -5.26 42.59 -12.22
C SER A 114 -4.44 42.52 -10.92
N GLY A 115 -3.11 42.28 -11.04
CA GLY A 115 -2.20 42.15 -9.90
C GLY A 115 -2.49 40.94 -9.00
N ALA A 116 -3.14 39.89 -9.50
CA ALA A 116 -3.40 38.66 -8.72
C ALA A 116 -2.13 38.07 -8.13
N PHE A 117 -1.04 38.09 -8.88
CA PHE A 117 0.27 37.55 -8.50
C PHE A 117 1.23 38.58 -7.89
N SER A 118 0.73 39.79 -7.61
CA SER A 118 1.52 40.85 -7.00
C SER A 118 2.07 40.43 -5.64
N GLY A 119 3.35 40.75 -5.36
CA GLY A 119 4.06 40.35 -4.13
C GLY A 119 4.95 39.10 -4.23
N LEU A 120 4.87 38.32 -5.30
CA LEU A 120 5.73 37.17 -5.55
C LEU A 120 7.09 37.60 -6.13
N LEU A 121 7.85 38.33 -5.36
CA LEU A 121 9.09 39.01 -5.83
C LEU A 121 10.22 38.04 -6.23
N ASN A 122 10.23 36.82 -5.70
CA ASN A 122 11.26 35.81 -5.98
C ASN A 122 10.77 34.66 -6.88
N LEU A 123 9.57 34.78 -7.45
CA LEU A 123 8.98 33.70 -8.24
C LEU A 123 9.75 33.53 -9.54
N LYS A 124 10.22 32.31 -9.78
CA LYS A 124 10.94 31.90 -11.00
C LYS A 124 10.07 31.06 -11.94
N TYR A 125 9.17 30.29 -11.38
CA TYR A 125 8.34 29.34 -12.11
C TYR A 125 6.87 29.52 -11.71
N LEU A 126 6.01 29.76 -12.70
CA LEU A 126 4.57 29.83 -12.54
C LEU A 126 3.88 28.87 -13.51
N HIS A 127 3.12 27.93 -12.98
CA HIS A 127 2.27 27.05 -13.77
C HIS A 127 0.81 27.23 -13.33
N VAL A 128 -0.08 27.51 -14.29
CA VAL A 128 -1.52 27.67 -14.02
C VAL A 128 -2.31 26.76 -14.96
N TYR A 129 -3.05 25.83 -14.38
CA TYR A 129 -3.91 24.88 -15.06
C TYR A 129 -5.36 25.17 -14.78
N PHE A 130 -6.16 25.42 -15.84
CA PHE A 130 -7.53 25.92 -15.68
C PHE A 130 -8.63 24.87 -15.87
N ASN A 131 -8.44 23.81 -16.70
CA ASN A 131 -9.51 22.84 -16.99
C ASN A 131 -9.04 21.55 -17.64
N ASP A 132 -9.61 20.40 -17.20
CA ASP A 132 -9.35 19.07 -17.77
C ASP A 132 -10.05 18.77 -19.09
N SER A 133 -11.15 19.45 -19.40
CA SER A 133 -12.07 19.05 -20.47
C SER A 133 -12.00 19.90 -21.73
N GLY A 134 -10.95 20.73 -21.87
CA GLY A 134 -10.77 21.61 -23.03
C GLY A 134 -10.58 23.08 -22.66
N CYS A 135 -10.66 23.96 -23.62
CA CYS A 135 -10.34 25.39 -23.43
C CYS A 135 -11.40 26.15 -22.66
N SER A 136 -11.11 26.54 -21.44
CA SER A 136 -11.98 27.37 -20.63
C SER A 136 -11.90 28.86 -21.02
N SER A 137 -13.03 29.54 -20.97
CA SER A 137 -13.09 31.00 -21.16
C SER A 137 -12.79 31.70 -19.83
N VAL A 138 -11.50 31.82 -19.50
CA VAL A 138 -11.04 32.58 -18.34
C VAL A 138 -10.82 34.03 -18.76
N ILE A 139 -11.34 34.98 -18.00
CA ILE A 139 -11.14 36.43 -18.20
C ILE A 139 -9.89 36.82 -17.39
N MET A 140 -8.91 37.40 -18.05
CA MET A 140 -7.71 37.94 -17.43
C MET A 140 -7.79 39.48 -17.44
N ASP A 141 -7.83 40.09 -16.26
CA ASP A 141 -7.84 41.56 -16.13
C ASP A 141 -6.39 42.05 -16.23
N THR A 142 -6.10 42.96 -17.15
CA THR A 142 -4.76 43.52 -17.32
C THR A 142 -4.44 44.61 -16.30
N PRO A 143 -3.20 44.66 -15.78
CA PRO A 143 -2.08 43.73 -15.94
C PRO A 143 -2.13 42.56 -14.94
N VAL A 144 -2.34 41.30 -15.43
CA VAL A 144 -2.44 40.10 -14.58
C VAL A 144 -1.12 39.76 -13.89
N PHE A 145 -0.02 39.83 -14.66
CA PHE A 145 1.33 39.40 -14.21
C PHE A 145 2.19 40.57 -13.72
N ALA A 146 1.54 41.69 -13.29
CA ALA A 146 2.29 42.80 -12.71
C ALA A 146 3.07 42.38 -11.46
N GLY A 147 4.35 42.73 -11.40
CA GLY A 147 5.23 42.40 -10.28
C GLY A 147 5.90 41.04 -10.39
N LEU A 148 5.80 40.35 -11.53
CA LEU A 148 6.48 39.07 -11.81
C LEU A 148 7.73 39.27 -12.69
N ASP A 149 8.55 40.26 -12.39
CA ASP A 149 9.71 40.64 -13.19
C ASP A 149 10.81 39.56 -13.24
N HIS A 150 10.83 38.68 -12.26
CA HIS A 150 11.84 37.60 -12.11
C HIS A 150 11.36 36.22 -12.58
N VAL A 151 10.15 36.11 -13.12
CA VAL A 151 9.66 34.83 -13.63
C VAL A 151 10.43 34.41 -14.87
N GLU A 152 11.16 33.31 -14.74
CA GLU A 152 11.95 32.71 -15.82
C GLU A 152 11.10 31.76 -16.69
N GLN A 153 10.14 31.08 -16.09
CA GLN A 153 9.27 30.13 -16.79
C GLN A 153 7.79 30.34 -16.43
N LEU A 154 6.97 30.47 -17.47
CA LEU A 154 5.51 30.52 -17.36
C LEU A 154 4.89 29.36 -18.13
N SER A 155 3.98 28.63 -17.50
CA SER A 155 3.18 27.59 -18.12
C SER A 155 1.70 27.87 -17.91
N LEU A 156 0.94 27.96 -19.01
CA LEU A 156 -0.51 28.17 -19.00
C LEU A 156 -1.19 27.01 -19.72
N GLU A 157 -2.14 26.38 -19.06
CA GLU A 157 -2.81 25.17 -19.55
C GLU A 157 -4.33 25.28 -19.45
N GLY A 158 -5.04 24.78 -20.47
CA GLY A 158 -6.51 24.71 -20.46
C GLY A 158 -7.21 26.04 -20.69
N LEU A 159 -6.57 27.00 -21.33
CA LEU A 159 -7.03 28.39 -21.53
C LEU A 159 -7.44 28.67 -22.97
N ARG A 160 -8.59 29.33 -23.20
CA ARG A 160 -8.97 29.81 -24.53
C ARG A 160 -8.16 31.07 -24.89
N TRP A 161 -7.22 30.96 -25.84
CA TRP A 161 -6.28 32.03 -26.19
C TRP A 161 -6.93 33.31 -26.65
N SER A 162 -8.06 33.24 -27.36
CA SER A 162 -8.80 34.43 -27.81
C SER A 162 -9.24 35.38 -26.69
N GLY A 163 -9.35 34.87 -25.44
CA GLY A 163 -9.69 35.67 -24.26
C GLY A 163 -8.50 36.36 -23.58
N VAL A 164 -7.24 36.05 -24.03
CA VAL A 164 -6.03 36.63 -23.43
C VAL A 164 -5.77 38.03 -24.04
N PRO A 165 -5.68 39.07 -23.23
CA PRO A 165 -5.36 40.42 -23.72
C PRO A 165 -3.95 40.53 -24.30
N ASN A 166 -3.74 41.44 -25.26
CA ASN A 166 -2.42 41.61 -25.92
C ASN A 166 -1.32 42.14 -24.99
N THR A 167 -1.66 42.78 -23.87
CA THR A 167 -0.73 43.36 -22.90
C THR A 167 -0.45 42.43 -21.71
N THR A 168 -0.91 41.19 -21.77
CA THR A 168 -0.80 40.23 -20.65
C THR A 168 0.63 39.92 -20.28
N PHE A 169 1.54 39.85 -21.27
CA PHE A 169 2.95 39.45 -21.09
C PHE A 169 3.90 40.67 -20.93
N ASP A 170 3.44 41.89 -21.01
CA ASP A 170 4.28 43.10 -21.02
C ASP A 170 5.11 43.30 -19.74
N HIS A 171 4.70 42.72 -18.62
CA HIS A 171 5.42 42.80 -17.33
C HIS A 171 6.36 41.63 -17.02
N LEU A 172 6.49 40.65 -17.91
CA LEU A 172 7.34 39.46 -17.69
C LEU A 172 8.73 39.65 -18.26
N VAL A 173 9.47 40.64 -17.78
CA VAL A 173 10.79 41.00 -18.29
C VAL A 173 11.82 39.86 -18.23
N GLY A 174 11.76 39.03 -17.16
CA GLY A 174 12.65 37.90 -16.95
C GLY A 174 12.26 36.62 -17.70
N LEU A 175 11.19 36.62 -18.53
CA LEU A 175 10.64 35.38 -19.10
C LEU A 175 11.59 34.79 -20.16
N VAL A 176 12.09 33.59 -19.87
CA VAL A 176 12.96 32.79 -20.74
C VAL A 176 12.22 31.66 -21.44
N ARG A 177 11.28 31.01 -20.73
CA ARG A 177 10.53 29.86 -21.23
C ARG A 177 9.03 30.08 -21.09
N LEU A 178 8.31 29.92 -22.19
CA LEU A 178 6.84 29.96 -22.23
C LEU A 178 6.32 28.61 -22.71
N VAL A 179 5.45 28.00 -21.90
CA VAL A 179 4.74 26.76 -22.22
C VAL A 179 3.24 27.05 -22.27
N LEU A 180 2.64 26.76 -23.40
CA LEU A 180 1.20 26.91 -23.61
C LEU A 180 0.63 25.55 -23.99
N ASP A 181 -0.21 25.01 -23.14
CA ASP A 181 -0.84 23.69 -23.35
C ASP A 181 -2.36 23.85 -23.44
N THR A 182 -2.97 23.16 -24.39
CA THR A 182 -4.42 23.14 -24.57
C THR A 182 -5.05 24.54 -24.63
N ILE A 183 -4.56 25.42 -25.57
CA ILE A 183 -4.99 26.83 -25.66
C ILE A 183 -6.03 27.10 -26.74
N CYS A 184 -6.43 26.10 -27.53
CA CYS A 184 -7.43 26.19 -28.60
C CYS A 184 -7.19 27.31 -29.63
N VAL A 185 -6.13 27.16 -30.40
CA VAL A 185 -5.74 28.04 -31.47
C VAL A 185 -5.58 27.25 -32.77
N GLN A 186 -5.96 27.79 -33.89
CA GLN A 186 -5.82 27.11 -35.19
C GLN A 186 -4.52 27.49 -35.93
N GLU A 187 -4.05 28.70 -35.72
CA GLU A 187 -2.86 29.22 -36.39
C GLU A 187 -1.78 29.70 -35.40
N LEU A 188 -0.54 29.38 -35.66
CA LEU A 188 0.60 29.85 -34.84
C LEU A 188 0.63 31.41 -34.77
N GLY A 189 0.25 32.08 -35.84
CA GLY A 189 0.14 33.52 -35.90
C GLY A 189 -0.73 34.16 -34.82
N GLU A 190 -1.80 33.51 -34.43
CA GLU A 190 -2.71 33.98 -33.37
C GLU A 190 -2.00 34.03 -32.01
N VAL A 191 -1.09 33.06 -31.75
CA VAL A 191 -0.29 33.05 -30.52
C VAL A 191 0.73 34.17 -30.53
N LEU A 192 1.48 34.31 -31.63
CA LEU A 192 2.58 35.26 -31.76
C LEU A 192 2.10 36.73 -31.73
N CYS A 193 0.85 36.97 -32.15
CA CYS A 193 0.27 38.34 -32.16
C CYS A 193 -0.02 38.90 -30.75
N ARG A 194 0.05 38.10 -29.70
CA ARG A 194 -0.19 38.56 -28.32
C ARG A 194 1.07 39.14 -27.66
N PHE A 195 2.24 38.96 -28.26
CA PHE A 195 3.44 39.58 -27.75
C PHE A 195 3.54 41.02 -28.28
N SER A 196 3.44 41.98 -27.37
CA SER A 196 3.36 43.42 -27.79
C SER A 196 4.63 44.19 -27.46
N ASN A 197 5.49 43.73 -26.58
CA ASN A 197 6.66 44.42 -26.07
C ASN A 197 7.97 43.71 -26.44
N ASP A 198 8.98 44.52 -26.72
CA ASP A 198 10.36 44.00 -26.99
C ASP A 198 11.20 43.83 -25.70
N THR A 199 10.53 43.76 -24.55
CA THR A 199 11.21 43.89 -23.26
C THR A 199 11.62 42.54 -22.63
N PHE A 200 11.15 41.39 -23.12
CA PHE A 200 11.52 40.10 -22.57
C PHE A 200 12.29 39.23 -23.56
N HIS A 201 13.15 38.34 -23.02
CA HIS A 201 14.13 37.53 -23.76
C HIS A 201 13.70 36.07 -23.88
N LEU A 202 12.65 35.79 -24.68
CA LEU A 202 12.10 34.46 -24.83
C LEU A 202 13.07 33.56 -25.60
N LYS A 203 13.57 32.49 -24.94
CA LYS A 203 14.47 31.48 -25.56
C LYS A 203 13.72 30.20 -25.93
N HIS A 204 12.71 29.82 -25.16
CA HIS A 204 12.01 28.57 -25.35
C HIS A 204 10.50 28.81 -25.45
N LEU A 205 9.92 28.44 -26.59
CA LEU A 205 8.47 28.48 -26.82
C LEU A 205 7.96 27.05 -27.06
N THR A 206 7.10 26.57 -26.18
CA THR A 206 6.50 25.23 -26.26
C THR A 206 4.98 25.38 -26.36
N LEU A 207 4.39 24.78 -27.37
CA LEU A 207 2.96 24.71 -27.64
C LEU A 207 2.55 23.24 -27.66
N LYS A 208 1.64 22.82 -26.76
CA LYS A 208 1.19 21.43 -26.66
C LYS A 208 -0.31 21.35 -26.79
N ASN A 209 -0.79 20.34 -27.53
CA ASN A 209 -2.24 20.06 -27.65
C ASN A 209 -3.11 21.31 -27.89
N SER A 210 -2.56 22.28 -28.61
CA SER A 210 -3.12 23.62 -28.72
C SER A 210 -4.16 23.75 -29.86
N GLY A 211 -4.29 22.73 -30.71
CA GLY A 211 -5.18 22.69 -31.84
C GLY A 211 -4.63 23.34 -33.10
N ILE A 212 -3.31 23.62 -33.13
CA ILE A 212 -2.64 24.30 -34.27
C ILE A 212 -2.61 23.36 -35.49
N THR A 213 -3.30 23.75 -36.56
CA THR A 213 -3.34 23.01 -37.80
C THR A 213 -2.54 23.67 -38.92
N SER A 214 -2.20 24.94 -38.78
CA SER A 214 -1.44 25.67 -39.78
C SER A 214 -0.42 26.66 -39.17
N ILE A 215 0.76 26.72 -39.85
CA ILE A 215 1.80 27.68 -39.57
C ILE A 215 1.85 28.63 -40.76
N ARG A 216 1.30 29.84 -40.62
CA ARG A 216 1.26 30.86 -41.68
C ARG A 216 1.83 32.17 -41.17
N SER A 217 2.40 32.94 -42.10
CA SER A 217 2.92 34.26 -41.81
C SER A 217 1.87 35.40 -41.99
N THR A 218 0.61 35.02 -41.92
CA THR A 218 -0.45 36.02 -42.02
C THR A 218 -0.38 36.99 -40.84
N GLY A 219 -0.34 38.28 -41.17
CA GLY A 219 -0.26 39.33 -40.14
C GLY A 219 -1.37 39.30 -39.14
N CYS A 220 -1.16 39.92 -37.99
CA CYS A 220 -2.16 39.97 -36.91
C CYS A 220 -3.46 40.58 -37.41
N PRO A 221 -4.61 39.87 -37.25
CA PRO A 221 -5.90 40.34 -37.80
C PRO A 221 -6.36 41.69 -37.29
N SER A 222 -5.78 42.20 -36.20
CA SER A 222 -6.24 43.41 -35.51
C SER A 222 -5.26 44.57 -35.47
N ARG A 223 -4.05 44.45 -36.09
CA ARG A 223 -3.02 45.50 -36.04
C ARG A 223 -2.27 45.65 -37.39
N SER A 224 -2.10 46.89 -37.80
CA SER A 224 -1.19 47.29 -38.90
C SER A 224 0.29 47.16 -38.53
N LYS A 225 0.67 46.55 -37.43
CA LYS A 225 2.04 46.38 -36.95
C LYS A 225 2.57 45.01 -37.29
N ALA A 226 3.81 44.99 -37.80
CA ALA A 226 4.60 43.78 -37.98
C ALA A 226 4.76 43.01 -36.66
N TRP A 227 5.04 41.71 -36.76
CA TRP A 227 5.34 40.86 -35.58
C TRP A 227 6.46 41.52 -34.73
N PRO A 228 6.49 41.26 -33.40
CA PRO A 228 7.57 41.70 -32.52
C PRO A 228 8.85 40.90 -32.88
N LEU A 229 9.55 41.40 -33.89
CA LEU A 229 10.68 40.73 -34.57
C LEU A 229 11.86 40.47 -33.64
N THR A 230 12.03 41.32 -32.64
CA THR A 230 13.17 41.23 -31.69
C THR A 230 13.04 40.06 -30.74
N VAL A 231 11.90 39.92 -30.07
CA VAL A 231 11.63 38.85 -29.10
C VAL A 231 11.63 37.48 -29.76
N LEU A 232 10.96 37.33 -30.92
CA LEU A 232 10.89 36.08 -31.63
C LEU A 232 12.23 35.69 -32.29
N ALA A 233 13.05 36.66 -32.63
CA ALA A 233 14.37 36.40 -33.16
C ALA A 233 15.34 35.77 -32.16
N GLU A 234 15.13 35.92 -30.84
CA GLU A 234 15.94 35.32 -29.79
C GLU A 234 15.54 33.90 -29.46
N VAL A 235 14.36 33.42 -29.89
CA VAL A 235 13.87 32.07 -29.61
C VAL A 235 14.83 31.02 -30.16
N GLN A 236 15.34 30.18 -29.27
CA GLN A 236 16.28 29.09 -29.58
C GLN A 236 15.59 27.75 -29.76
N THR A 237 14.48 27.53 -29.05
CA THR A 237 13.72 26.27 -29.10
C THR A 237 12.26 26.57 -29.37
N LEU A 238 11.75 26.00 -30.46
CA LEU A 238 10.34 25.99 -30.79
C LEU A 238 9.82 24.55 -30.78
N GLU A 239 8.87 24.27 -29.93
CA GLU A 239 8.25 22.96 -29.78
C GLU A 239 6.73 23.10 -30.02
N ILE A 240 6.18 22.39 -31.01
CA ILE A 240 4.73 22.30 -31.28
C ILE A 240 4.38 20.82 -31.35
N THR A 241 3.78 20.30 -30.29
CA THR A 241 3.53 18.86 -30.10
C THR A 241 2.07 18.58 -29.76
N GLY A 242 1.62 17.39 -30.13
CA GLY A 242 0.22 16.98 -29.92
C GLY A 242 -0.78 17.54 -30.92
N ASP A 243 -0.36 18.42 -31.82
CA ASP A 243 -1.20 19.10 -32.80
C ASP A 243 -0.97 18.54 -34.21
N PRO A 244 -2.03 18.29 -34.98
CA PRO A 244 -1.92 17.77 -36.34
C PRO A 244 -1.61 18.88 -37.36
N ILE A 245 -0.38 19.39 -37.37
CA ILE A 245 0.02 20.44 -38.34
C ILE A 245 -0.13 19.88 -39.77
N ARG A 246 -0.89 20.58 -40.60
CA ARG A 246 -1.18 20.21 -41.98
C ARG A 246 -0.52 21.12 -43.03
N ILE A 247 -0.29 22.38 -42.65
CA ILE A 247 0.19 23.42 -43.58
C ILE A 247 1.30 24.20 -42.90
N ILE A 248 2.45 24.28 -43.56
CA ILE A 248 3.54 25.22 -43.28
C ILE A 248 3.72 26.13 -44.48
N ALA A 249 3.44 27.41 -44.33
CA ALA A 249 3.58 28.36 -45.42
C ALA A 249 5.03 28.83 -45.58
N THR A 250 5.35 29.28 -46.79
CA THR A 250 6.67 29.85 -47.13
C THR A 250 7.00 31.04 -46.25
N ASN A 251 8.25 31.10 -45.76
CA ASN A 251 8.76 32.15 -44.87
C ASN A 251 8.01 32.32 -43.55
N SER A 252 7.16 31.37 -43.15
CA SER A 252 6.34 31.44 -41.93
C SER A 252 7.14 31.36 -40.63
N LEU A 253 8.31 30.72 -40.64
CA LEU A 253 9.20 30.62 -39.50
C LEU A 253 10.48 31.44 -39.61
N ALA A 254 10.60 32.28 -40.67
CA ALA A 254 11.77 33.13 -40.90
C ALA A 254 12.01 34.18 -39.80
N VAL A 255 11.02 34.44 -38.97
CA VAL A 255 11.12 35.33 -37.82
C VAL A 255 12.04 34.77 -36.72
N PHE A 256 12.14 33.46 -36.57
CA PHE A 256 12.97 32.80 -35.57
C PHE A 256 14.44 32.69 -36.04
N ARG A 257 15.19 33.78 -35.94
CA ARG A 257 16.54 33.87 -36.50
C ARG A 257 17.60 33.02 -35.78
N ASN A 258 17.38 32.80 -34.45
CA ASN A 258 18.33 32.08 -33.60
C ASN A 258 17.86 30.66 -33.24
N LEU A 259 16.90 30.12 -34.00
CA LEU A 259 16.34 28.82 -33.72
C LEU A 259 17.38 27.70 -33.84
N SER A 260 17.66 27.02 -32.75
CA SER A 260 18.59 25.89 -32.69
C SER A 260 17.91 24.53 -32.61
N SER A 261 16.71 24.48 -32.05
CA SER A 261 15.93 23.24 -31.89
C SER A 261 14.49 23.47 -32.35
N LEU A 262 14.01 22.59 -33.20
CA LEU A 262 12.63 22.58 -33.70
C LEU A 262 12.03 21.21 -33.48
N THR A 263 10.92 21.17 -32.74
CA THR A 263 10.09 19.94 -32.52
C THR A 263 8.71 20.19 -33.07
N LEU A 264 8.27 19.33 -34.00
CA LEU A 264 6.96 19.46 -34.65
C LEU A 264 6.24 18.12 -34.71
N SER A 265 4.90 18.15 -34.44
CA SER A 265 4.02 17.03 -34.73
C SER A 265 3.26 17.29 -36.03
N PHE A 266 3.27 16.31 -36.95
CA PHE A 266 2.70 16.47 -38.29
C PHE A 266 1.62 15.46 -38.63
N TYR A 267 0.72 15.90 -39.48
CA TYR A 267 -0.22 15.03 -40.18
C TYR A 267 -0.23 15.36 -41.69
N GLY A 268 0.52 14.58 -42.46
CA GLY A 268 0.49 14.69 -43.92
C GLY A 268 1.18 15.92 -44.54
N VAL A 269 2.19 16.51 -43.89
CA VAL A 269 2.92 17.69 -44.42
C VAL A 269 4.09 17.25 -45.32
N TRP A 270 4.27 17.94 -46.45
CA TRP A 270 5.45 17.81 -47.27
C TRP A 270 6.70 18.37 -46.58
N LEU A 271 7.76 17.58 -46.46
CA LEU A 271 8.98 17.94 -45.73
C LEU A 271 9.72 19.18 -46.31
N GLY A 272 9.61 19.39 -47.61
CA GLY A 272 10.15 20.57 -48.26
C GLY A 272 9.60 21.88 -47.72
N SER A 273 8.36 21.87 -47.19
CA SER A 273 7.77 23.04 -46.58
C SER A 273 8.48 23.52 -45.31
N ILE A 274 9.23 22.63 -44.64
CA ILE A 274 10.07 23.03 -43.48
C ILE A 274 11.20 23.93 -43.95
N TRP A 275 11.86 23.59 -45.08
CA TRP A 275 12.89 24.43 -45.65
C TRP A 275 12.30 25.73 -46.19
N GLU A 276 11.21 25.67 -46.93
CA GLU A 276 10.50 26.81 -47.47
C GLU A 276 9.92 27.75 -46.40
N SER A 277 9.75 27.26 -45.17
CA SER A 277 9.32 28.08 -44.02
C SER A 277 10.31 29.18 -43.64
N GLY A 278 11.51 29.20 -44.26
CA GLY A 278 12.53 30.23 -44.06
C GLY A 278 13.51 29.97 -42.90
N ILE A 279 13.49 28.77 -42.32
CA ILE A 279 14.46 28.35 -41.31
C ILE A 279 15.82 28.15 -41.98
N ARG A 280 16.90 28.68 -41.40
CA ARG A 280 18.26 28.62 -42.01
C ARG A 280 19.31 27.89 -41.19
N LYS A 281 19.16 27.81 -39.86
CA LYS A 281 20.10 27.14 -38.96
C LYS A 281 19.34 26.49 -37.82
N VAL A 282 19.23 25.16 -37.88
CA VAL A 282 18.69 24.35 -36.78
C VAL A 282 19.70 23.23 -36.52
N SER A 283 20.12 23.04 -35.28
CA SER A 283 21.02 21.96 -34.90
C SER A 283 20.26 20.66 -34.53
N LYS A 284 19.06 20.79 -33.96
CA LYS A 284 18.20 19.67 -33.59
C LYS A 284 16.83 19.80 -34.26
N LEU A 285 16.45 18.76 -35.00
CA LEU A 285 15.10 18.61 -35.56
C LEU A 285 14.43 17.35 -35.00
N GLU A 286 13.24 17.50 -34.45
CA GLU A 286 12.43 16.40 -33.95
C GLU A 286 11.07 16.43 -34.63
N LEU A 287 10.71 15.33 -35.26
CA LEU A 287 9.50 15.18 -36.03
C LEU A 287 8.69 13.99 -35.51
N SER A 288 7.42 14.22 -35.15
CA SER A 288 6.54 13.22 -34.57
C SER A 288 5.24 13.06 -35.34
N GLY A 289 4.73 11.83 -35.45
CA GLY A 289 3.41 11.55 -36.01
C GLY A 289 3.26 11.73 -37.52
N ILE A 290 4.36 11.68 -38.25
CA ILE A 290 4.35 11.77 -39.71
C ILE A 290 3.81 10.46 -40.29
N THR A 291 2.51 10.39 -40.53
CA THR A 291 1.92 9.32 -41.33
C THR A 291 2.13 9.66 -42.81
N LEU A 292 3.11 9.03 -43.41
CA LEU A 292 3.45 9.23 -44.81
C LEU A 292 2.55 8.40 -45.74
N ASN A 293 1.30 8.15 -45.37
CA ASN A 293 0.42 7.22 -46.01
C ASN A 293 -0.08 7.65 -47.43
N GLU A 294 0.16 8.91 -47.83
CA GLU A 294 -0.27 9.35 -49.18
C GLU A 294 0.88 9.91 -50.06
N TYR A 295 2.04 10.23 -49.49
CA TYR A 295 3.22 10.67 -50.23
C TYR A 295 4.43 9.90 -49.68
N HIS A 296 4.94 8.97 -50.48
CA HIS A 296 6.14 8.19 -50.23
C HIS A 296 7.33 9.14 -50.03
N THR A 297 7.63 9.50 -48.82
CA THR A 297 8.81 10.30 -48.48
C THR A 297 9.98 9.35 -48.31
N ASN A 298 10.87 9.34 -49.30
CA ASN A 298 12.14 8.66 -49.15
C ASN A 298 12.95 9.29 -48.03
N PHE A 299 13.67 8.48 -47.25
CA PHE A 299 14.63 8.96 -46.26
C PHE A 299 15.69 9.91 -46.88
N LYS A 300 15.90 9.78 -48.21
CA LYS A 300 16.69 10.66 -49.02
C LYS A 300 16.25 12.14 -48.93
N ASP A 301 14.96 12.43 -48.96
CA ASP A 301 14.43 13.79 -48.85
C ASP A 301 14.67 14.37 -47.42
N LEU A 302 14.58 13.52 -46.41
CA LEU A 302 14.96 13.87 -45.03
C LEU A 302 16.43 14.21 -44.93
N CYS A 303 17.34 13.40 -45.55
CA CYS A 303 18.76 13.66 -45.57
C CYS A 303 19.12 14.91 -46.35
N HIS A 304 18.41 15.21 -47.44
CA HIS A 304 18.56 16.48 -48.13
C HIS A 304 18.22 17.66 -47.21
N LEU A 305 17.13 17.55 -46.44
CA LEU A 305 16.77 18.55 -45.46
C LEU A 305 17.83 18.66 -44.35
N VAL A 306 18.36 17.51 -43.87
CA VAL A 306 19.45 17.45 -42.86
C VAL A 306 20.68 18.21 -43.35
N SER A 307 21.10 17.99 -44.59
CA SER A 307 22.29 18.63 -45.15
C SER A 307 22.07 20.14 -45.37
N GLN A 308 20.90 20.53 -45.86
CA GLN A 308 20.56 21.94 -46.09
C GLN A 308 20.50 22.75 -44.79
N LEU A 309 19.93 22.18 -43.74
CA LEU A 309 19.81 22.80 -42.40
C LEU A 309 21.06 22.63 -41.54
N ARG A 310 22.04 21.80 -41.97
CA ARG A 310 23.26 21.40 -41.20
C ARG A 310 22.89 20.84 -39.82
N LEU A 311 21.96 19.90 -39.79
CA LEU A 311 21.49 19.29 -38.54
C LEU A 311 22.59 18.44 -37.90
N GLN A 312 22.71 18.55 -36.59
CA GLN A 312 23.53 17.65 -35.75
C GLN A 312 22.69 16.52 -35.14
N SER A 313 21.40 16.76 -34.92
CA SER A 313 20.47 15.78 -34.32
C SER A 313 19.19 15.72 -35.13
N LEU A 314 18.82 14.50 -35.53
CA LEU A 314 17.54 14.19 -36.14
C LEU A 314 16.81 13.14 -35.28
N GLU A 315 15.62 13.48 -34.81
CA GLU A 315 14.78 12.57 -34.05
C GLU A 315 13.42 12.39 -34.76
N LEU A 316 13.06 11.13 -35.03
CA LEU A 316 11.83 10.75 -35.73
C LEU A 316 11.04 9.81 -34.82
N THR A 317 9.78 10.15 -34.57
CA THR A 317 8.89 9.32 -33.76
C THR A 317 7.54 9.13 -34.44
N HIS A 318 7.01 7.91 -34.42
CA HIS A 318 5.74 7.53 -35.06
C HIS A 318 5.71 7.80 -36.58
N VAL A 319 6.84 7.57 -37.25
CA VAL A 319 7.02 7.79 -38.69
C VAL A 319 6.98 6.45 -39.46
N THR A 320 6.43 6.46 -40.67
CA THR A 320 6.54 5.32 -41.61
C THR A 320 7.57 5.65 -42.69
N LEU A 321 8.67 4.90 -42.69
CA LEU A 321 9.73 5.00 -43.71
C LEU A 321 9.68 3.81 -44.64
N ASP A 322 9.80 4.03 -45.98
CA ASP A 322 9.77 2.94 -46.96
C ASP A 322 11.04 2.12 -46.91
N THR A 323 12.16 2.75 -47.25
CA THR A 323 13.48 2.13 -47.23
C THR A 323 14.47 3.00 -46.52
N LEU A 324 15.39 2.34 -45.82
CA LEU A 324 16.53 2.97 -45.21
C LEU A 324 17.78 2.34 -45.82
N SER A 325 18.43 3.05 -46.73
CA SER A 325 19.58 2.54 -47.48
C SER A 325 20.88 3.27 -47.10
N LYS A 326 22.02 2.71 -47.59
CA LYS A 326 23.33 3.35 -47.46
C LYS A 326 23.36 4.69 -48.15
N GLU A 327 22.86 4.76 -49.38
CA GLU A 327 22.88 5.97 -50.22
C GLU A 327 22.08 7.10 -49.61
N ASP A 328 21.04 6.78 -48.82
CA ASP A 328 20.22 7.76 -48.15
C ASP A 328 20.98 8.47 -47.04
N ILE A 329 21.73 7.74 -46.20
CA ILE A 329 22.53 8.32 -45.13
C ILE A 329 23.74 9.08 -45.66
N ASP A 330 24.40 8.55 -46.69
CA ASP A 330 25.55 9.23 -47.29
C ASP A 330 25.16 10.64 -47.78
N ASN A 331 23.90 10.87 -48.13
CA ASN A 331 23.33 12.18 -48.49
C ASN A 331 22.97 13.07 -47.30
N CYS A 332 22.99 12.57 -46.06
CA CYS A 332 22.69 13.37 -44.87
C CYS A 332 23.82 14.34 -44.47
N GLY A 333 24.99 14.21 -45.08
CA GLY A 333 26.15 15.02 -44.76
C GLY A 333 26.93 14.55 -43.54
N THR A 334 28.11 15.09 -43.34
CA THR A 334 29.02 14.67 -42.25
C THR A 334 28.75 15.32 -40.91
N GLU A 335 27.83 16.25 -40.83
CA GLU A 335 27.54 17.03 -39.60
C GLU A 335 26.58 16.33 -38.66
N LEU A 336 25.82 15.31 -39.14
CA LEU A 336 24.87 14.58 -38.32
C LEU A 336 25.58 13.69 -37.29
N LYS A 337 25.36 13.95 -36.00
CA LYS A 337 25.93 13.22 -34.86
C LYS A 337 24.94 12.29 -34.18
N LYS A 338 23.67 12.67 -34.16
CA LYS A 338 22.60 11.90 -33.52
C LYS A 338 21.48 11.61 -34.51
N LEU A 339 21.18 10.33 -34.66
CA LEU A 339 19.99 9.84 -35.35
C LEU A 339 19.15 9.02 -34.41
N SER A 340 17.87 9.36 -34.25
CA SER A 340 16.93 8.64 -33.45
C SER A 340 15.67 8.35 -34.27
N VAL A 341 15.34 7.08 -34.46
CA VAL A 341 14.12 6.62 -35.13
C VAL A 341 13.40 5.68 -34.21
N CYS A 342 12.39 6.20 -33.52
CA CYS A 342 11.71 5.46 -32.45
C CYS A 342 10.19 5.33 -32.73
N ASN A 343 9.57 4.23 -32.25
CA ASN A 343 8.13 3.98 -32.40
C ASN A 343 7.67 4.13 -33.88
N SER A 344 8.49 3.70 -34.81
CA SER A 344 8.35 3.99 -36.22
C SER A 344 8.33 2.67 -37.02
N LYS A 345 7.74 2.70 -38.22
CA LYS A 345 7.74 1.54 -39.09
C LYS A 345 8.70 1.74 -40.23
N ILE A 346 9.68 0.85 -40.39
CA ILE A 346 10.60 0.82 -41.52
C ILE A 346 10.22 -0.40 -42.34
N GLN A 347 9.81 -0.20 -43.63
CA GLN A 347 9.39 -1.30 -44.49
C GLN A 347 10.56 -2.15 -44.93
N HIS A 348 11.67 -1.53 -45.29
CA HIS A 348 12.88 -2.22 -45.67
C HIS A 348 14.13 -1.52 -45.15
N LEU A 349 14.98 -2.26 -44.41
CA LEU A 349 16.29 -1.80 -43.96
C LEU A 349 17.41 -2.49 -44.77
N ASP A 350 18.14 -1.75 -45.62
CA ASP A 350 19.27 -2.30 -46.37
C ASP A 350 20.41 -2.63 -45.37
N PRO A 351 20.93 -3.86 -45.34
CA PRO A 351 22.09 -4.21 -44.50
C PRO A 351 23.28 -3.31 -44.66
N ARG A 352 23.48 -2.70 -45.84
CA ARG A 352 24.58 -1.71 -46.11
C ARG A 352 24.39 -0.38 -45.38
N PHE A 353 23.18 -0.07 -44.90
CA PHE A 353 22.91 1.10 -44.05
C PHE A 353 23.93 1.20 -42.91
N TRP A 354 24.21 0.07 -42.23
CA TRP A 354 25.10 0.02 -41.12
C TRP A 354 26.53 0.48 -41.42
N THR A 355 27.00 0.43 -42.68
CA THR A 355 28.34 0.86 -43.06
C THR A 355 28.44 2.40 -43.13
N SER A 356 27.35 3.12 -43.23
CA SER A 356 27.34 4.58 -43.39
C SER A 356 27.16 5.34 -42.09
N ILE A 357 26.84 4.64 -40.97
CA ILE A 357 26.64 5.28 -39.66
C ILE A 357 27.91 5.52 -38.86
N ALA A 358 29.11 5.23 -39.45
CA ALA A 358 30.39 5.35 -38.75
C ALA A 358 30.68 6.76 -38.20
N GLY A 359 30.09 7.80 -38.78
CA GLY A 359 30.21 9.19 -38.33
C GLY A 359 29.30 9.58 -37.16
N LEU A 360 28.27 8.79 -36.87
CA LEU A 360 27.32 9.08 -35.81
C LEU A 360 27.95 8.84 -34.45
N GLN A 361 27.53 9.64 -33.46
CA GLN A 361 27.86 9.46 -32.05
C GLN A 361 26.73 8.74 -31.30
N ILE A 362 25.49 9.05 -31.65
CA ILE A 362 24.29 8.48 -30.99
C ILE A 362 23.37 7.93 -32.07
N LEU A 363 23.03 6.65 -31.96
CA LEU A 363 22.06 5.99 -32.81
C LEU A 363 21.01 5.30 -31.93
N ASN A 364 19.76 5.77 -32.04
CA ASN A 364 18.63 5.13 -31.39
C ASN A 364 17.64 4.61 -32.44
N MET A 365 17.38 3.32 -32.44
CA MET A 365 16.43 2.64 -33.33
C MET A 365 15.52 1.72 -32.50
N ALA A 366 14.68 2.35 -31.69
CA ALA A 366 13.83 1.66 -30.74
C ALA A 366 12.41 1.48 -31.28
N HIS A 367 11.82 0.32 -30.99
CA HIS A 367 10.43 -0.01 -31.36
C HIS A 367 10.14 0.16 -32.87
N ILE A 368 11.02 -0.44 -33.69
CA ILE A 368 10.93 -0.44 -35.16
C ILE A 368 10.92 -1.85 -35.76
N GLU A 369 10.69 -2.87 -34.94
CA GLU A 369 10.58 -4.29 -35.30
C GLU A 369 11.87 -4.92 -35.88
N LEU A 370 13.05 -4.41 -35.53
CA LEU A 370 14.34 -4.98 -35.95
C LEU A 370 14.47 -6.44 -35.49
N THR A 371 14.85 -7.29 -36.41
CA THR A 371 15.16 -8.71 -36.14
C THR A 371 16.64 -9.00 -35.97
N THR A 372 17.50 -8.15 -36.52
CA THR A 372 18.96 -8.27 -36.46
C THR A 372 19.59 -6.96 -36.04
N ALA A 373 20.55 -7.01 -35.11
CA ALA A 373 21.34 -5.85 -34.75
C ALA A 373 22.45 -5.56 -35.78
N PRO A 374 23.01 -4.33 -35.79
CA PRO A 374 24.14 -4.01 -36.66
C PRO A 374 25.28 -5.00 -36.46
N PHE A 375 25.90 -5.38 -37.56
CA PHE A 375 27.02 -6.30 -37.57
C PHE A 375 28.24 -5.65 -38.26
N CYS A 376 29.37 -5.75 -37.59
CA CYS A 376 30.63 -5.26 -38.14
C CYS A 376 31.19 -6.18 -39.22
N PHE A 377 31.10 -5.77 -40.49
CA PHE A 377 31.74 -6.53 -41.57
C PHE A 377 33.29 -6.45 -41.45
N ALA A 378 33.93 -7.55 -41.19
CA ALA A 378 35.36 -7.70 -40.90
C ALA A 378 36.31 -7.29 -42.06
N GLY A 379 35.85 -6.60 -43.09
CA GLY A 379 36.63 -6.25 -44.33
C GLY A 379 36.96 -4.77 -44.48
N ASN A 380 36.28 -3.83 -43.82
CA ASN A 380 36.42 -2.41 -44.16
C ASN A 380 37.24 -1.57 -43.14
N GLY A 381 37.70 -2.13 -42.05
CA GLY A 381 38.58 -1.39 -41.09
C GLY A 381 38.03 -0.10 -40.50
N THR A 382 36.82 0.31 -40.83
CA THR A 382 36.23 1.56 -40.37
C THR A 382 35.70 1.41 -38.95
N MET A 383 36.32 2.13 -38.00
CA MET A 383 35.83 2.22 -36.63
C MET A 383 34.69 3.24 -36.53
N TRP A 384 33.65 2.90 -35.82
CA TRP A 384 32.51 3.76 -35.63
C TRP A 384 32.71 4.70 -34.43
N ASN A 385 32.27 5.93 -34.57
CA ASN A 385 32.36 6.94 -33.52
C ASN A 385 31.21 6.87 -32.53
N LEU A 386 30.40 5.80 -32.55
CA LEU A 386 29.27 5.66 -31.69
C LEU A 386 29.68 5.59 -30.21
N THR A 387 29.04 6.43 -29.42
CA THR A 387 29.09 6.42 -27.95
C THR A 387 27.84 5.82 -27.37
N THR A 388 26.69 5.92 -28.04
CA THR A 388 25.42 5.36 -27.61
C THR A 388 24.73 4.63 -28.76
N LEU A 389 24.38 3.38 -28.53
CA LEU A 389 23.56 2.55 -29.43
C LEU A 389 22.32 2.06 -28.69
N GLY A 390 21.16 2.55 -29.10
CA GLY A 390 19.86 2.18 -28.54
C GLY A 390 19.05 1.33 -29.51
N LEU A 391 18.78 0.07 -29.15
CA LEU A 391 18.00 -0.88 -29.93
C LEU A 391 16.87 -1.54 -29.08
N TRP A 392 16.39 -0.82 -28.06
CA TRP A 392 15.36 -1.33 -27.15
C TRP A 392 13.99 -1.46 -27.83
N HIS A 393 13.13 -2.31 -27.26
CA HIS A 393 11.80 -2.60 -27.82
C HIS A 393 11.80 -3.08 -29.28
N ASN A 394 12.71 -4.02 -29.61
CA ASN A 394 12.77 -4.63 -30.94
C ASN A 394 12.55 -6.15 -30.86
N ARG A 395 12.79 -6.86 -31.94
CA ARG A 395 12.62 -8.33 -32.06
C ARG A 395 13.97 -9.06 -32.23
N LEU A 396 15.04 -8.53 -31.65
CA LEU A 396 16.37 -9.15 -31.71
C LEU A 396 16.35 -10.49 -30.96
N THR A 397 16.90 -11.54 -31.54
CA THR A 397 16.89 -12.90 -30.97
C THR A 397 18.25 -13.41 -30.51
N VAL A 398 19.32 -12.93 -31.14
CA VAL A 398 20.71 -13.37 -30.90
C VAL A 398 21.64 -12.16 -30.95
N VAL A 399 22.62 -12.11 -30.05
CA VAL A 399 23.81 -11.26 -30.19
C VAL A 399 24.97 -12.14 -30.62
N LYS A 400 25.52 -11.85 -31.81
CA LYS A 400 26.54 -12.71 -32.45
C LYS A 400 27.95 -12.40 -31.96
N THR A 401 28.84 -13.36 -32.12
CA THR A 401 30.27 -13.22 -31.88
C THR A 401 30.87 -11.97 -32.59
N ASN A 402 31.65 -11.18 -31.88
CA ASN A 402 32.29 -9.96 -32.38
C ASN A 402 31.34 -8.94 -33.02
N GLN A 403 30.07 -8.94 -32.69
CA GLN A 403 29.06 -8.13 -33.34
C GLN A 403 29.34 -6.65 -33.28
N PHE A 404 29.93 -6.16 -32.20
CA PHE A 404 30.16 -4.74 -31.92
C PHE A 404 31.65 -4.36 -32.00
N ILE A 405 32.52 -5.19 -32.57
CA ILE A 405 33.96 -4.99 -32.55
C ILE A 405 34.42 -3.68 -33.22
N CYS A 406 33.63 -3.12 -34.12
CA CYS A 406 33.91 -1.83 -34.78
C CYS A 406 33.46 -0.61 -33.97
N MET A 407 32.97 -0.77 -32.74
CA MET A 407 32.43 0.30 -31.91
C MET A 407 33.24 0.49 -30.62
N PRO A 408 34.54 0.74 -30.69
CA PRO A 408 35.41 0.76 -29.50
C PRO A 408 35.11 1.92 -28.55
N LEU A 409 34.48 3.00 -29.03
CA LEU A 409 34.09 4.17 -28.23
C LEU A 409 32.71 4.06 -27.59
N LEU A 410 32.04 2.92 -27.74
CA LEU A 410 30.68 2.75 -27.23
C LEU A 410 30.66 2.75 -25.68
N GLU A 411 29.94 3.70 -25.12
CA GLU A 411 29.74 3.84 -23.68
C GLU A 411 28.38 3.26 -23.20
N GLN A 412 27.39 3.33 -24.06
CA GLN A 412 26.03 2.84 -23.73
C GLN A 412 25.49 1.95 -24.83
N LEU A 413 25.09 0.74 -24.45
CA LEU A 413 24.42 -0.23 -25.32
C LEU A 413 23.09 -0.66 -24.69
N LEU A 414 22.00 -0.26 -25.34
CA LEU A 414 20.64 -0.46 -24.83
C LEU A 414 19.92 -1.52 -25.68
N LEU A 415 19.84 -2.74 -25.20
CA LEU A 415 19.25 -3.91 -25.85
C LEU A 415 18.04 -4.45 -25.06
N ASN A 416 17.55 -3.68 -24.09
CA ASN A 416 16.40 -4.07 -23.27
C ASN A 416 15.11 -4.23 -24.11
N ASP A 417 14.16 -4.98 -23.57
CA ASP A 417 12.85 -5.21 -24.19
C ASP A 417 12.95 -5.79 -25.61
N ASN A 418 13.74 -6.84 -25.75
CA ASN A 418 13.93 -7.59 -26.98
C ASN A 418 13.58 -9.08 -26.78
N TRP A 419 13.87 -9.92 -27.77
CA TRP A 419 13.65 -11.37 -27.69
C TRP A 419 14.98 -12.14 -27.66
N ILE A 420 16.06 -11.54 -27.15
CA ILE A 420 17.39 -12.12 -27.12
C ILE A 420 17.38 -13.37 -26.24
N LYS A 421 17.72 -14.50 -26.87
CA LYS A 421 17.79 -15.81 -26.20
C LYS A 421 19.24 -16.26 -25.98
N ILE A 422 20.12 -15.88 -26.90
CA ILE A 422 21.49 -16.38 -26.97
C ILE A 422 22.44 -15.18 -27.08
N LEU A 423 23.43 -15.17 -26.19
CA LEU A 423 24.64 -14.40 -26.32
C LEU A 423 25.70 -15.37 -26.86
N GLU A 424 26.20 -15.14 -28.10
CA GLU A 424 27.28 -15.99 -28.61
C GLU A 424 28.59 -15.64 -27.89
N PRO A 425 29.53 -16.58 -27.76
CA PRO A 425 30.82 -16.31 -27.13
C PRO A 425 31.51 -15.10 -27.74
N ALA A 426 32.08 -14.21 -26.89
CA ALA A 426 32.74 -13.00 -27.32
C ALA A 426 31.82 -11.98 -28.04
N ALA A 427 30.53 -11.99 -27.80
CA ALA A 427 29.54 -11.09 -28.41
C ALA A 427 29.87 -9.60 -28.23
N PHE A 428 30.38 -9.25 -27.07
CA PHE A 428 30.72 -7.85 -26.69
C PHE A 428 32.21 -7.52 -26.80
N THR A 429 32.98 -8.32 -27.51
CA THR A 429 34.40 -8.05 -27.75
C THR A 429 34.61 -6.72 -28.44
N GLY A 430 35.59 -5.96 -27.98
CA GLY A 430 35.92 -4.64 -28.53
C GLY A 430 35.27 -3.45 -27.81
N LEU A 431 34.30 -3.71 -26.91
CA LEU A 431 33.58 -2.66 -26.16
C LEU A 431 34.31 -2.26 -24.87
N PHE A 432 35.58 -1.81 -24.99
CA PHE A 432 36.43 -1.54 -23.83
C PHE A 432 36.00 -0.33 -22.98
N HIS A 433 35.21 0.59 -23.56
CA HIS A 433 34.71 1.81 -22.90
C HIS A 433 33.22 1.70 -22.47
N LEU A 434 32.61 0.52 -22.60
CA LEU A 434 31.19 0.36 -22.30
C LEU A 434 30.95 0.50 -20.80
N LYS A 435 30.16 1.51 -20.43
CA LYS A 435 29.75 1.81 -19.04
C LYS A 435 28.37 1.28 -18.70
N VAL A 436 27.45 1.29 -19.67
CA VAL A 436 26.06 0.94 -19.48
C VAL A 436 25.65 -0.14 -20.48
N LEU A 437 25.27 -1.31 -19.98
CA LEU A 437 24.69 -2.39 -20.77
C LEU A 437 23.31 -2.74 -20.21
N LYS A 438 22.26 -2.55 -21.03
CA LYS A 438 20.89 -2.93 -20.68
C LYS A 438 20.45 -4.13 -21.50
N LEU A 439 20.23 -5.25 -20.84
CA LEU A 439 19.73 -6.51 -21.39
C LEU A 439 18.45 -6.96 -20.70
N ASN A 440 17.87 -6.11 -19.85
CA ASN A 440 16.65 -6.43 -19.11
C ASN A 440 15.46 -6.64 -20.06
N SER A 441 14.46 -7.40 -19.60
CA SER A 441 13.28 -7.71 -20.40
C SER A 441 13.60 -8.42 -21.73
N ASN A 442 14.42 -9.46 -21.67
CA ASN A 442 14.79 -10.32 -22.79
C ASN A 442 14.40 -11.80 -22.48
N ARG A 443 14.98 -12.75 -23.21
CA ARG A 443 14.73 -14.18 -23.06
C ARG A 443 16.03 -14.97 -22.89
N ILE A 444 17.04 -14.35 -22.28
CA ILE A 444 18.38 -14.93 -22.07
C ILE A 444 18.22 -16.07 -21.07
N LYS A 445 18.80 -17.23 -21.42
CA LYS A 445 18.73 -18.45 -20.62
C LYS A 445 20.01 -18.80 -19.91
N VAL A 446 21.14 -18.49 -20.48
CA VAL A 446 22.47 -18.85 -19.97
C VAL A 446 23.33 -17.60 -19.94
N LEU A 447 24.04 -17.42 -18.82
CA LEU A 447 25.12 -16.45 -18.71
C LEU A 447 26.43 -17.23 -18.58
N ALA A 448 27.24 -17.17 -19.63
CA ALA A 448 28.54 -17.86 -19.68
C ALA A 448 29.67 -16.98 -19.15
N VAL A 449 30.70 -17.62 -18.62
CA VAL A 449 31.84 -16.94 -17.96
C VAL A 449 32.54 -15.91 -18.82
N ASN A 450 32.53 -16.10 -20.15
CA ASN A 450 33.24 -15.21 -21.08
C ASN A 450 32.33 -14.15 -21.73
N ASP A 451 31.06 -14.10 -21.38
CA ASP A 451 30.11 -13.18 -22.01
C ASP A 451 30.49 -11.70 -21.78
N PHE A 452 30.97 -11.38 -20.58
CA PHE A 452 31.25 -10.02 -20.17
C PHE A 452 32.75 -9.71 -19.99
N ASP A 453 33.65 -10.64 -20.27
CA ASP A 453 35.09 -10.52 -19.98
C ASP A 453 35.76 -9.28 -20.59
N SER A 454 35.30 -8.82 -21.77
CA SER A 454 35.83 -7.63 -22.44
C SER A 454 35.34 -6.29 -21.84
N LEU A 455 34.29 -6.34 -20.99
CA LEU A 455 33.60 -5.15 -20.49
C LEU A 455 34.20 -4.64 -19.16
N ARG A 456 35.45 -4.31 -19.12
CA ARG A 456 36.17 -3.89 -17.89
C ARG A 456 35.73 -2.54 -17.34
N ALA A 457 35.21 -1.65 -18.20
CA ALA A 457 34.72 -0.32 -17.79
C ALA A 457 33.25 -0.30 -17.41
N LEU A 458 32.60 -1.48 -17.32
CA LEU A 458 31.17 -1.58 -17.11
C LEU A 458 30.78 -1.12 -15.70
N GLU A 459 29.92 -0.09 -15.65
CA GLU A 459 29.42 0.49 -14.42
C GLU A 459 27.99 0.02 -14.10
N ILE A 460 27.14 -0.14 -15.14
CA ILE A 460 25.73 -0.50 -14.99
C ILE A 460 25.40 -1.68 -15.90
N LEU A 461 24.95 -2.77 -15.30
CA LEU A 461 24.49 -3.97 -15.99
C LEU A 461 23.08 -4.35 -15.52
N LEU A 462 22.10 -4.18 -16.41
CA LEU A 462 20.71 -4.54 -16.15
C LEU A 462 20.35 -5.78 -16.95
N ILE A 463 20.08 -6.92 -16.26
CA ILE A 463 19.70 -8.22 -16.87
C ILE A 463 18.41 -8.75 -16.25
N ASP A 464 17.74 -7.96 -15.45
CA ASP A 464 16.46 -8.36 -14.83
C ASP A 464 15.38 -8.70 -15.88
N ASN A 465 14.35 -9.40 -15.44
CA ASN A 465 13.25 -9.82 -16.30
C ASN A 465 13.70 -10.64 -17.53
N ASN A 466 14.66 -11.54 -17.32
CA ASN A 466 15.07 -12.58 -18.26
C ASN A 466 14.59 -13.98 -17.78
N VAL A 467 14.82 -15.03 -18.57
CA VAL A 467 14.47 -16.43 -18.23
C VAL A 467 15.76 -17.21 -17.97
N ILE A 468 16.51 -16.81 -16.94
CA ILE A 468 17.84 -17.35 -16.68
C ILE A 468 17.71 -18.74 -16.05
N GLU A 469 18.23 -19.75 -16.75
CA GLU A 469 18.26 -21.15 -16.36
C GLU A 469 19.61 -21.58 -15.76
N ASN A 470 20.69 -20.95 -16.23
CA ASN A 470 22.06 -21.27 -15.77
C ASN A 470 22.95 -20.03 -15.74
N ILE A 471 23.77 -19.92 -14.70
CA ILE A 471 24.80 -18.90 -14.55
C ILE A 471 26.11 -19.59 -14.25
N GLU A 472 27.12 -19.41 -15.11
CA GLU A 472 28.43 -20.01 -14.92
C GLU A 472 29.23 -19.28 -13.82
N HIS A 473 30.16 -20.02 -13.23
CA HIS A 473 31.02 -19.54 -12.15
C HIS A 473 31.96 -18.44 -12.66
N GLY A 474 32.03 -17.31 -11.97
CA GLY A 474 32.92 -16.19 -12.33
C GLY A 474 32.45 -15.39 -13.53
N VAL A 475 31.15 -15.38 -13.81
CA VAL A 475 30.59 -14.62 -14.96
C VAL A 475 30.88 -13.12 -14.88
N PHE A 476 31.06 -12.58 -13.67
CA PHE A 476 31.39 -11.15 -13.45
C PHE A 476 32.79 -10.95 -12.86
N ARG A 477 33.75 -11.82 -13.21
CA ARG A 477 35.11 -11.81 -12.62
C ARG A 477 35.97 -10.60 -12.97
N ASN A 478 35.68 -9.90 -14.08
CA ASN A 478 36.49 -8.80 -14.60
C ASN A 478 35.77 -7.44 -14.53
N GLN A 479 34.65 -7.33 -13.81
CA GLN A 479 33.82 -6.11 -13.75
C GLN A 479 34.05 -5.33 -12.45
N ASP A 480 35.29 -4.91 -12.20
CA ASP A 480 35.70 -4.19 -10.98
C ASP A 480 35.08 -2.78 -10.87
N GLU A 481 34.68 -2.18 -11.98
CA GLU A 481 34.04 -0.85 -12.04
C GLU A 481 32.52 -0.90 -11.81
N LEU A 482 31.95 -2.10 -11.65
CA LEU A 482 30.50 -2.28 -11.58
C LEU A 482 29.89 -1.61 -10.35
N ARG A 483 28.93 -0.73 -10.60
CA ARG A 483 28.17 0.03 -9.58
C ARG A 483 26.75 -0.48 -9.41
N GLU A 484 26.14 -0.87 -10.51
CA GLU A 484 24.76 -1.37 -10.48
C GLU A 484 24.65 -2.68 -11.27
N LEU A 485 24.16 -3.71 -10.59
CA LEU A 485 23.80 -5.00 -11.19
C LEU A 485 22.36 -5.35 -10.85
N THR A 486 21.55 -5.54 -11.88
CA THR A 486 20.22 -6.15 -11.72
C THR A 486 20.22 -7.52 -12.41
N LEU A 487 19.95 -8.57 -11.64
CA LEU A 487 19.88 -9.96 -12.12
C LEU A 487 18.51 -10.51 -11.74
N GLY A 488 17.73 -10.99 -12.72
CA GLY A 488 16.39 -11.35 -12.36
C GLY A 488 15.69 -12.37 -13.23
N ARG A 489 14.62 -12.91 -12.67
CA ARG A 489 13.79 -14.00 -13.15
C ARG A 489 14.57 -15.30 -13.35
N LEU A 490 15.14 -15.79 -12.23
CA LEU A 490 15.93 -17.03 -12.18
C LEU A 490 15.00 -18.25 -12.12
N GLU A 491 14.40 -18.68 -13.24
CA GLU A 491 13.31 -19.68 -13.22
C GLU A 491 13.79 -21.11 -12.86
N TYR A 492 15.02 -21.45 -13.24
CA TYR A 492 15.57 -22.82 -13.03
C TYR A 492 16.87 -22.83 -12.26
N VAL A 493 17.28 -21.69 -11.73
CA VAL A 493 18.47 -21.57 -10.87
C VAL A 493 18.05 -21.89 -9.44
N TYR A 494 18.14 -23.14 -9.05
CA TYR A 494 17.76 -23.57 -7.68
C TYR A 494 18.71 -23.08 -6.59
N THR A 495 19.95 -22.81 -6.96
CA THR A 495 21.00 -22.35 -6.04
C THR A 495 21.83 -21.27 -6.71
N LEU A 496 21.91 -20.11 -6.09
CA LEU A 496 22.74 -18.98 -6.52
C LEU A 496 23.75 -18.66 -5.41
N HIS A 497 25.02 -18.89 -5.67
CA HIS A 497 26.08 -18.51 -4.75
C HIS A 497 26.70 -17.19 -5.18
N LEU A 498 26.50 -16.10 -4.41
CA LEU A 498 27.06 -14.80 -4.76
C LEU A 498 28.59 -14.79 -4.80
N SER A 499 29.24 -15.54 -3.91
CA SER A 499 30.72 -15.67 -3.91
C SER A 499 31.29 -16.32 -5.18
N VAL A 500 30.43 -16.98 -5.95
CA VAL A 500 30.84 -17.70 -7.16
C VAL A 500 30.60 -16.86 -8.42
N LEU A 501 29.71 -15.88 -8.35
CA LEU A 501 29.48 -14.94 -9.47
C LEU A 501 30.68 -14.02 -9.70
N PHE A 502 31.33 -13.60 -8.60
CA PHE A 502 32.46 -12.71 -8.59
C PHE A 502 33.68 -13.44 -8.02
N TYR A 503 34.87 -13.28 -8.60
CA TYR A 503 36.12 -13.68 -7.94
C TYR A 503 36.54 -12.72 -6.82
N GLY A 504 36.09 -11.50 -6.89
CA GLY A 504 36.13 -10.47 -5.86
C GLY A 504 34.91 -9.58 -6.01
N PHE A 505 34.28 -9.18 -4.91
CA PHE A 505 33.12 -8.31 -4.99
C PHE A 505 33.54 -6.92 -5.46
N PRO A 506 32.83 -6.29 -6.45
CA PRO A 506 33.21 -4.99 -6.98
C PRO A 506 33.22 -3.91 -5.89
N GLU A 507 34.36 -3.25 -5.71
CA GLU A 507 34.53 -2.25 -4.63
C GLU A 507 33.62 -1.03 -4.76
N LYS A 508 33.19 -0.69 -5.98
CA LYS A 508 32.37 0.47 -6.32
C LYS A 508 30.88 0.15 -6.36
N MET A 509 30.47 -1.03 -5.96
CA MET A 509 29.08 -1.45 -6.00
C MET A 509 28.19 -0.51 -5.17
N GLN A 510 27.13 0.01 -5.79
CA GLN A 510 26.14 0.89 -5.17
C GLN A 510 24.78 0.23 -5.07
N ARG A 511 24.44 -0.65 -6.02
CA ARG A 511 23.17 -1.36 -6.04
C ARG A 511 23.33 -2.76 -6.62
N LEU A 512 22.89 -3.76 -5.83
CA LEU A 512 22.77 -5.14 -6.27
C LEU A 512 21.32 -5.56 -6.12
N CYS A 513 20.65 -5.83 -7.24
CA CYS A 513 19.28 -6.34 -7.27
C CYS A 513 19.28 -7.77 -7.82
N ILE A 514 18.71 -8.69 -7.06
CA ILE A 514 18.55 -10.09 -7.45
C ILE A 514 17.07 -10.45 -7.35
N ASP A 515 16.49 -10.78 -8.50
CA ASP A 515 15.12 -11.28 -8.60
C ASP A 515 15.13 -12.78 -8.80
N ALA A 516 15.01 -13.50 -7.69
CA ALA A 516 14.96 -14.94 -7.66
C ALA A 516 13.51 -15.41 -7.75
N HIS A 517 13.17 -16.13 -8.82
CA HIS A 517 11.84 -16.72 -8.97
C HIS A 517 11.63 -17.88 -7.97
N TYR A 518 10.42 -18.41 -7.90
CA TYR A 518 10.01 -19.45 -6.94
C TYR A 518 11.03 -20.58 -6.76
N GLY A 519 11.55 -20.71 -5.54
CA GLY A 519 12.39 -21.83 -5.15
C GLY A 519 13.90 -21.65 -5.28
N THR A 520 14.40 -20.48 -5.71
CA THR A 520 15.83 -20.20 -5.75
C THR A 520 16.38 -19.96 -4.34
N ASN A 521 17.41 -20.70 -3.96
CA ASN A 521 18.16 -20.48 -2.74
C ASN A 521 19.34 -19.54 -3.05
N ILE A 522 19.34 -18.35 -2.49
CA ILE A 522 20.46 -17.40 -2.61
C ILE A 522 21.41 -17.65 -1.44
N TYR A 523 22.62 -18.13 -1.76
CA TYR A 523 23.69 -18.33 -0.80
C TYR A 523 24.60 -17.11 -0.81
N ILE A 524 24.60 -16.39 0.29
CA ILE A 524 25.57 -15.32 0.55
C ILE A 524 26.71 -15.99 1.34
N GLY A 525 27.76 -16.35 0.65
CA GLY A 525 28.95 -16.96 1.25
C GLY A 525 29.99 -15.91 1.66
N SER A 526 31.21 -16.37 1.85
CA SER A 526 32.37 -15.53 2.14
C SER A 526 32.70 -14.63 0.93
N ILE A 527 32.09 -13.44 0.91
CA ILE A 527 32.34 -12.41 -0.11
C ILE A 527 33.18 -11.31 0.52
N GLY A 528 34.15 -10.76 -0.23
CA GLY A 528 34.93 -9.61 0.20
C GLY A 528 34.05 -8.42 0.58
N GLN A 529 34.53 -7.59 1.48
CA GLN A 529 33.85 -6.39 1.90
C GLN A 529 33.96 -5.32 0.83
N PRO A 530 32.86 -4.78 0.29
CA PRO A 530 32.94 -3.59 -0.59
C PRO A 530 33.43 -2.37 0.19
N ASN A 531 34.22 -1.51 -0.45
CA ASN A 531 34.73 -0.30 0.16
C ASN A 531 33.67 0.80 0.35
N SER A 532 32.53 0.65 -0.35
CA SER A 532 31.40 1.57 -0.27
C SER A 532 30.15 0.89 0.29
N SER A 533 29.30 1.67 0.93
CA SER A 533 27.98 1.22 1.31
C SER A 533 27.08 1.10 0.08
N PHE A 534 26.26 0.04 0.02
CA PHE A 534 25.43 -0.24 -1.13
C PHE A 534 24.01 -0.64 -0.76
N ILE A 535 23.13 -0.63 -1.78
CA ILE A 535 21.74 -1.06 -1.72
C ILE A 535 21.66 -2.52 -2.16
N LEU A 536 21.12 -3.38 -1.30
CA LEU A 536 20.83 -4.78 -1.61
C LEU A 536 19.33 -4.97 -1.78
N GLU A 537 18.90 -5.39 -2.96
CA GLU A 537 17.51 -5.70 -3.27
C GLU A 537 17.36 -7.18 -3.62
N LEU A 538 16.54 -7.89 -2.85
CA LEU A 538 16.31 -9.32 -3.02
C LEU A 538 14.82 -9.58 -3.21
N ASN A 539 14.47 -10.04 -4.41
CA ASN A 539 13.12 -10.42 -4.79
C ASN A 539 13.08 -11.95 -4.93
N GLY A 540 12.13 -12.60 -4.24
CA GLY A 540 11.99 -14.05 -4.32
C GLY A 540 11.48 -14.67 -3.02
N ASP A 541 11.28 -15.99 -3.03
CA ASP A 541 10.60 -16.67 -1.93
C ASP A 541 11.54 -17.22 -0.85
N ILE A 542 12.79 -17.58 -1.18
CA ILE A 542 13.70 -18.23 -0.24
C ILE A 542 15.07 -17.56 -0.28
N LEU A 543 15.52 -17.08 0.87
CA LEU A 543 16.89 -16.62 1.10
C LEU A 543 17.58 -17.50 2.13
N ILE A 544 18.73 -18.05 1.77
CA ILE A 544 19.61 -18.80 2.66
C ILE A 544 20.93 -18.04 2.78
N ILE A 545 21.27 -17.67 4.01
CA ILE A 545 22.59 -17.12 4.32
C ILE A 545 23.44 -18.26 4.85
N SER A 546 24.52 -18.59 4.15
CA SER A 546 25.42 -19.68 4.50
C SER A 546 26.59 -19.25 5.38
N ASP A 547 26.98 -17.99 5.32
CA ASP A 547 28.06 -17.41 6.12
C ASP A 547 27.63 -16.10 6.76
N TYR A 548 27.19 -16.20 8.01
CA TYR A 548 26.68 -15.06 8.78
C TYR A 548 27.78 -14.13 9.28
N SER A 549 29.03 -14.56 9.23
CA SER A 549 30.18 -13.74 9.67
C SER A 549 30.81 -12.93 8.56
N SER A 550 30.26 -13.02 7.34
CA SER A 550 30.79 -12.29 6.19
C SER A 550 30.71 -10.75 6.40
N PRO A 551 31.82 -10.03 6.26
CA PRO A 551 31.82 -8.57 6.35
C PRO A 551 30.99 -7.87 5.26
N PHE A 552 30.56 -8.58 4.25
CA PHE A 552 29.62 -8.14 3.22
C PHE A 552 28.37 -7.47 3.81
N PHE A 553 27.80 -8.09 4.86
CA PHE A 553 26.57 -7.59 5.48
C PHE A 553 26.73 -6.23 6.17
N GLU A 554 27.92 -5.93 6.66
CA GLU A 554 28.21 -4.65 7.30
C GLU A 554 28.21 -3.48 6.32
N SER A 555 28.44 -3.74 5.05
CA SER A 555 28.45 -2.73 3.97
C SER A 555 27.05 -2.42 3.42
N VAL A 556 26.04 -3.24 3.73
CA VAL A 556 24.68 -3.00 3.28
C VAL A 556 24.03 -1.91 4.12
N ARG A 557 23.69 -0.79 3.49
CA ARG A 557 22.99 0.34 4.12
C ARG A 557 21.50 0.34 3.88
N GLU A 558 21.07 -0.10 2.72
CA GLU A 558 19.68 -0.22 2.36
C GLU A 558 19.38 -1.64 1.92
N LEU A 559 18.39 -2.26 2.52
CA LEU A 559 17.92 -3.62 2.23
C LEU A 559 16.47 -3.56 1.79
N LYS A 560 16.19 -4.04 0.57
CA LYS A 560 14.85 -4.23 0.06
C LYS A 560 14.58 -5.71 -0.12
N LEU A 561 13.50 -6.18 0.50
CA LEU A 561 13.07 -7.58 0.46
C LEU A 561 11.67 -7.66 -0.14
N ASN A 562 11.52 -8.47 -1.16
CA ASN A 562 10.24 -8.73 -1.81
C ASN A 562 10.03 -10.23 -1.94
N GLY A 563 8.98 -10.76 -1.31
CA GLY A 563 8.65 -12.18 -1.39
C GLY A 563 7.93 -12.72 -0.15
N SER A 564 7.21 -13.82 -0.33
CA SER A 564 6.35 -14.36 0.73
C SER A 564 7.12 -15.20 1.76
N LEU A 565 8.19 -15.89 1.35
CA LEU A 565 8.94 -16.80 2.23
C LEU A 565 10.13 -16.15 2.94
N PHE A 566 10.66 -15.04 2.42
CA PHE A 566 11.68 -14.25 3.10
C PHE A 566 11.26 -13.83 4.50
N LEU A 567 10.03 -13.45 4.63
CA LEU A 567 9.48 -12.87 5.84
C LEU A 567 9.42 -13.87 6.99
N PHE A 568 9.23 -15.15 6.69
CA PHE A 568 9.26 -16.20 7.70
C PHE A 568 10.65 -16.36 8.34
N LYS A 569 11.72 -16.12 7.56
CA LYS A 569 13.12 -16.22 8.00
C LYS A 569 13.78 -14.91 8.39
N LEU A 570 13.06 -13.76 8.28
CA LEU A 570 13.59 -12.44 8.61
C LEU A 570 14.20 -12.38 10.02
N TYR A 571 13.60 -13.10 10.94
CA TYR A 571 14.09 -13.24 12.31
C TYR A 571 15.54 -13.75 12.39
N PHE A 572 15.94 -14.65 11.47
CA PHE A 572 17.25 -15.29 11.55
C PHE A 572 18.37 -14.45 10.96
N PHE A 573 18.15 -13.74 9.85
CA PHE A 573 19.25 -13.10 9.12
C PHE A 573 19.31 -11.58 9.24
N VAL A 574 18.19 -10.88 9.44
CA VAL A 574 18.19 -9.40 9.60
C VAL A 574 19.17 -8.91 10.67
N PRO A 575 19.39 -9.61 11.81
CA PRO A 575 20.33 -9.17 12.82
C PRO A 575 21.79 -9.06 12.35
N TYR A 576 22.16 -9.66 11.24
CA TYR A 576 23.52 -9.63 10.71
C TYR A 576 23.83 -8.33 9.94
N PHE A 577 22.82 -7.61 9.52
CA PHE A 577 22.96 -6.30 8.88
C PHE A 577 23.16 -5.20 9.94
N SER A 578 24.34 -5.21 10.61
CA SER A 578 24.60 -4.33 11.75
C SER A 578 24.51 -2.84 11.46
N ASN A 579 24.85 -2.43 10.22
CA ASN A 579 24.91 -1.03 9.79
C ASN A 579 23.71 -0.59 8.93
N LEU A 580 22.62 -1.38 8.94
CA LEU A 580 21.46 -1.09 8.11
C LEU A 580 20.75 0.19 8.53
N GLU A 581 20.59 1.10 7.58
CA GLU A 581 19.90 2.39 7.78
C GLU A 581 18.48 2.39 7.22
N SER A 582 18.23 1.63 6.16
CA SER A 582 16.92 1.55 5.48
C SER A 582 16.53 0.10 5.26
N LEU A 583 15.32 -0.25 5.68
CA LEU A 583 14.72 -1.56 5.45
C LEU A 583 13.35 -1.40 4.79
N GLU A 584 13.21 -1.94 3.60
CA GLU A 584 11.93 -2.06 2.91
C GLU A 584 11.57 -3.54 2.76
N VAL A 585 10.37 -3.90 3.22
CA VAL A 585 9.85 -5.27 3.16
C VAL A 585 8.50 -5.27 2.45
N LEU A 586 8.45 -5.94 1.31
CA LEU A 586 7.22 -6.16 0.55
C LEU A 586 6.79 -7.62 0.70
N GLY A 587 5.65 -7.83 1.32
CA GLY A 587 5.10 -9.15 1.59
C GLY A 587 3.80 -9.46 0.84
N ASN A 588 3.19 -10.59 1.23
CA ASN A 588 1.87 -10.99 0.79
C ASN A 588 0.96 -11.12 2.02
N PRO A 589 -0.11 -10.33 2.16
CA PRO A 589 -0.92 -10.28 3.37
C PRO A 589 -1.70 -11.58 3.64
N GLU A 590 -1.81 -12.47 2.65
CA GLU A 590 -2.52 -13.75 2.80
C GLU A 590 -1.62 -14.87 3.31
N LYS A 591 -0.32 -14.80 3.06
CA LYS A 591 0.62 -15.93 3.30
C LYS A 591 1.62 -15.70 4.44
N VAL A 592 1.74 -14.49 5.00
CA VAL A 592 2.88 -14.17 5.85
C VAL A 592 2.50 -13.77 7.25
N TYR A 593 2.95 -14.60 8.20
CA TYR A 593 3.03 -14.25 9.62
C TYR A 593 4.46 -13.83 9.93
N ILE A 594 4.68 -12.57 10.26
CA ILE A 594 6.02 -12.05 10.53
C ILE A 594 6.34 -12.22 12.01
N ASN A 595 7.52 -12.77 12.28
CA ASN A 595 8.14 -12.68 13.59
C ASN A 595 9.04 -11.43 13.63
N TYR A 596 8.56 -10.38 14.27
CA TYR A 596 9.21 -9.05 14.29
C TYR A 596 10.44 -8.93 15.19
N ASN A 597 10.73 -9.93 16.01
CA ASN A 597 11.83 -9.87 16.99
C ASN A 597 13.22 -9.62 16.35
N GLY A 598 13.38 -9.91 15.04
CA GLY A 598 14.59 -9.61 14.30
C GLY A 598 14.82 -8.11 14.06
N ILE A 599 13.76 -7.37 13.75
CA ILE A 599 13.85 -5.93 13.41
C ILE A 599 14.35 -5.12 14.60
N SER A 600 13.97 -5.48 15.81
CA SER A 600 14.41 -4.80 17.05
C SER A 600 15.94 -4.80 17.29
N LYS A 601 16.68 -5.63 16.57
CA LYS A 601 18.14 -5.70 16.64
C LYS A 601 18.84 -4.69 15.73
N LEU A 602 18.13 -4.09 14.78
CA LEU A 602 18.64 -3.09 13.82
C LEU A 602 18.71 -1.69 14.47
N ARG A 603 19.71 -1.47 15.31
CA ARG A 603 19.81 -0.24 16.12
C ARG A 603 20.07 1.04 15.32
N TYR A 604 20.66 0.93 14.11
CA TYR A 604 21.00 2.07 13.25
C TYR A 604 19.92 2.38 12.22
N LEU A 605 18.78 1.66 12.26
CA LEU A 605 17.72 1.84 11.30
C LEU A 605 17.08 3.21 11.41
N LYS A 606 17.12 3.96 10.29
CA LYS A 606 16.55 5.31 10.14
C LYS A 606 15.22 5.29 9.39
N ARG A 607 15.07 4.34 8.45
CA ARG A 607 13.89 4.22 7.61
C ARG A 607 13.39 2.77 7.63
N LEU A 608 12.10 2.59 7.93
CA LEU A 608 11.43 1.30 7.91
C LEU A 608 10.15 1.40 7.08
N LYS A 609 10.08 0.61 6.01
CA LYS A 609 8.91 0.55 5.14
C LYS A 609 8.40 -0.88 5.06
N LEU A 610 7.18 -1.08 5.53
CA LEU A 610 6.52 -2.37 5.59
C LEU A 610 5.29 -2.34 4.68
N ILE A 611 5.26 -3.24 3.70
CA ILE A 611 4.25 -3.25 2.64
C ILE A 611 3.57 -4.61 2.59
N ASN A 612 2.24 -4.64 2.50
CA ASN A 612 1.44 -5.85 2.34
C ASN A 612 1.69 -6.90 3.42
N LEU A 613 1.75 -6.49 4.68
CA LEU A 613 2.04 -7.39 5.80
C LEU A 613 0.81 -7.61 6.69
N ASN A 614 0.72 -8.82 7.27
CA ASN A 614 -0.36 -9.18 8.16
C ASN A 614 0.11 -9.26 9.62
N PHE A 615 -0.39 -8.35 10.45
CA PHE A 615 -0.06 -8.25 11.87
C PHE A 615 -1.11 -8.90 12.80
N SER A 616 -2.20 -9.45 12.25
CA SER A 616 -3.35 -9.91 13.04
C SER A 616 -3.05 -11.06 14.01
N ASN A 617 -2.00 -11.86 13.72
CA ASN A 617 -1.65 -13.03 14.53
C ASN A 617 -0.43 -12.80 15.43
N HIS A 618 -0.04 -11.55 15.65
CA HIS A 618 1.11 -11.25 16.50
C HIS A 618 0.77 -11.51 17.97
N THR A 619 1.53 -12.39 18.62
CA THR A 619 1.31 -12.75 20.04
C THR A 619 1.62 -11.62 21.02
N ASN A 620 2.51 -10.71 20.66
CA ASN A 620 2.88 -9.54 21.47
C ASN A 620 3.19 -8.33 20.58
N PRO A 621 2.18 -7.55 20.19
CA PRO A 621 2.37 -6.40 19.31
C PRO A 621 3.20 -5.27 19.95
N ASP A 622 3.26 -5.18 21.27
CA ASP A 622 3.97 -4.11 21.99
C ASP A 622 5.48 -4.08 21.73
N ILE A 623 6.07 -5.20 21.27
CA ILE A 623 7.51 -5.28 20.98
C ILE A 623 7.88 -5.08 19.51
N THR A 624 6.91 -4.80 18.65
CA THR A 624 7.11 -4.74 17.19
C THR A 624 8.20 -3.77 16.78
N PHE A 625 8.20 -2.57 17.33
CA PHE A 625 9.17 -1.51 17.02
C PHE A 625 10.14 -1.22 18.17
N TRP A 626 10.32 -2.19 19.06
CA TRP A 626 11.18 -2.03 20.22
C TRP A 626 12.63 -1.77 19.80
N ASN A 627 13.34 -0.92 20.59
CA ASN A 627 14.75 -0.59 20.46
C ASN A 627 15.16 0.15 19.14
N LEU A 628 14.21 0.67 18.36
CA LEU A 628 14.48 1.42 17.12
C LEU A 628 14.60 2.94 17.41
N LYS A 629 15.54 3.33 18.27
CA LYS A 629 15.67 4.71 18.76
C LYS A 629 16.05 5.74 17.69
N LEU A 630 16.72 5.31 16.62
CA LEU A 630 17.17 6.19 15.53
C LEU A 630 16.20 6.21 14.35
N LEU A 631 15.07 5.51 14.44
CA LEU A 631 14.09 5.46 13.37
C LEU A 631 13.46 6.84 13.16
N ARG A 632 13.60 7.39 11.95
CA ARG A 632 13.05 8.70 11.56
C ARG A 632 11.79 8.57 10.73
N ILE A 633 11.71 7.54 9.91
CA ILE A 633 10.62 7.34 8.96
C ILE A 633 10.04 5.94 9.13
N LEU A 634 8.74 5.86 9.40
CA LEU A 634 7.98 4.62 9.46
C LEU A 634 6.83 4.67 8.47
N VAL A 635 6.84 3.77 7.49
CA VAL A 635 5.80 3.64 6.47
C VAL A 635 5.14 2.27 6.61
N LEU A 636 3.84 2.25 6.83
CA LEU A 636 3.00 1.05 6.86
C LEU A 636 2.02 1.13 5.68
N TYR A 637 2.26 0.29 4.66
CA TYR A 637 1.49 0.31 3.42
C TYR A 637 0.68 -0.98 3.28
N ASN A 638 -0.63 -0.88 3.16
CA ASN A 638 -1.52 -2.04 3.02
C ASN A 638 -1.28 -3.14 4.08
N CYS A 639 -1.02 -2.73 5.33
CA CYS A 639 -0.79 -3.62 6.44
C CYS A 639 -2.11 -3.91 7.17
N ARG A 640 -2.38 -5.18 7.47
CA ARG A 640 -3.53 -5.57 8.29
C ARG A 640 -3.18 -5.36 9.77
N LEU A 641 -3.43 -4.16 10.25
CA LEU A 641 -3.27 -3.73 11.64
C LEU A 641 -4.64 -3.42 12.23
N SER A 642 -4.95 -3.99 13.38
CA SER A 642 -6.23 -3.72 14.06
C SER A 642 -6.15 -2.53 15.01
N PHE A 643 -4.98 -2.28 15.57
CA PHE A 643 -4.75 -1.19 16.53
C PHE A 643 -3.27 -0.80 16.59
N LEU A 644 -3.02 0.46 16.97
CA LEU A 644 -1.70 0.98 17.31
C LEU A 644 -1.74 1.52 18.73
N THR A 645 -0.75 1.15 19.55
CA THR A 645 -0.71 1.49 20.97
C THR A 645 0.51 2.34 21.33
N LYS A 646 0.39 3.11 22.40
CA LYS A 646 1.50 3.87 23.01
C LYS A 646 2.75 3.02 23.30
N ARG A 647 2.56 1.74 23.68
CA ARG A 647 3.67 0.83 24.01
C ARG A 647 4.48 0.42 22.78
N MET A 648 3.83 0.29 21.61
CA MET A 648 4.50 -0.04 20.35
C MET A 648 5.49 1.05 19.91
N PHE A 649 5.18 2.31 20.23
CA PHE A 649 5.93 3.48 19.78
C PHE A 649 6.89 4.06 20.83
N ARG A 650 6.93 3.49 22.04
CA ARG A 650 7.69 4.04 23.16
C ARG A 650 9.17 4.32 22.86
N ASP A 651 9.80 3.46 22.08
CA ASP A 651 11.24 3.55 21.80
C ASP A 651 11.57 4.37 20.53
N LEU A 652 10.56 4.84 19.79
CA LEU A 652 10.72 5.59 18.54
C LEU A 652 10.95 7.09 18.79
N GLN A 653 11.98 7.43 19.56
CA GLN A 653 12.22 8.79 20.00
C GLN A 653 12.63 9.77 18.90
N SER A 654 13.18 9.27 17.79
CA SER A 654 13.61 10.08 16.64
C SER A 654 12.62 10.07 15.49
N LEU A 655 11.42 9.51 15.66
CA LEU A 655 10.45 9.38 14.58
C LEU A 655 9.91 10.75 14.18
N GLU A 656 10.15 11.15 12.92
CA GLU A 656 9.72 12.41 12.31
C GLU A 656 8.48 12.23 11.44
N LEU A 657 8.43 11.12 10.69
CA LEU A 657 7.35 10.80 9.76
C LEU A 657 6.73 9.44 10.09
N LEU A 658 5.42 9.43 10.30
CA LEU A 658 4.61 8.22 10.33
C LEU A 658 3.64 8.24 9.15
N ARG A 659 3.78 7.30 8.20
CA ARG A 659 2.86 7.14 7.07
C ARG A 659 2.06 5.85 7.19
N LEU A 660 0.74 5.98 7.18
CA LEU A 660 -0.22 4.90 7.13
C LEU A 660 -0.97 4.96 5.80
N HIS A 661 -0.86 3.91 4.97
CA HIS A 661 -1.55 3.84 3.69
C HIS A 661 -2.34 2.56 3.59
N SER A 662 -3.61 2.65 3.20
CA SER A 662 -4.54 1.51 3.04
C SER A 662 -4.53 0.55 4.23
N VAL A 663 -4.44 1.07 5.46
CA VAL A 663 -4.53 0.27 6.69
C VAL A 663 -5.98 0.20 7.13
N SER A 664 -6.51 -1.00 7.38
CA SER A 664 -7.94 -1.19 7.64
C SER A 664 -8.23 -2.49 8.41
N PRO A 665 -9.21 -2.51 9.29
CA PRO A 665 -9.78 -1.39 10.07
C PRO A 665 -8.85 -1.02 11.24
N LEU A 666 -8.61 0.26 11.50
CA LEU A 666 -7.62 0.75 12.45
C LEU A 666 -8.26 1.44 13.66
N ILE A 667 -7.74 1.13 14.85
CA ILE A 667 -7.96 1.87 16.08
C ILE A 667 -6.63 2.47 16.54
N LEU A 668 -6.63 3.77 16.78
CA LEU A 668 -5.52 4.49 17.38
C LEU A 668 -5.82 4.74 18.86
N HIS A 669 -5.04 4.18 19.73
CA HIS A 669 -5.22 4.41 21.17
C HIS A 669 -4.78 5.81 21.59
N ASP A 670 -5.53 6.42 22.49
CA ASP A 670 -5.27 7.76 23.02
C ASP A 670 -3.86 7.90 23.58
N GLY A 671 -3.26 9.07 23.34
CA GLY A 671 -1.92 9.42 23.79
C GLY A 671 -0.79 8.65 23.12
N MET A 672 -1.04 7.94 21.99
CA MET A 672 0.01 7.19 21.30
C MET A 672 1.10 8.09 20.71
N PHE A 673 0.76 9.32 20.33
CA PHE A 673 1.72 10.28 19.77
C PHE A 673 2.50 11.06 20.84
N ASP A 674 2.06 11.04 22.09
CA ASP A 674 2.74 11.75 23.20
C ASP A 674 4.15 11.21 23.51
N VAL A 675 4.41 9.97 23.12
CA VAL A 675 5.72 9.32 23.29
C VAL A 675 6.68 9.59 22.16
N LEU A 676 6.28 10.37 21.15
CA LEU A 676 7.03 10.66 19.93
C LEU A 676 7.47 12.15 19.89
N PRO A 677 8.54 12.53 20.62
CA PRO A 677 8.93 13.94 20.76
C PRO A 677 9.43 14.58 19.46
N ALA A 678 9.94 13.79 18.53
CA ALA A 678 10.47 14.25 17.26
C ALA A 678 9.45 14.23 16.12
N LEU A 679 8.22 13.74 16.38
CA LEU A 679 7.20 13.59 15.34
C LEU A 679 6.79 14.95 14.78
N ARG A 680 6.81 15.06 13.45
CA ARG A 680 6.43 16.27 12.69
C ARG A 680 5.23 16.03 11.78
N GLU A 681 5.17 14.85 11.17
CA GLU A 681 4.18 14.55 10.15
C GLU A 681 3.55 13.17 10.36
N VAL A 682 2.22 13.14 10.29
CA VAL A 682 1.40 11.92 10.25
C VAL A 682 0.61 11.92 8.95
N VAL A 683 0.98 11.04 8.04
CA VAL A 683 0.33 10.92 6.73
C VAL A 683 -0.68 9.78 6.77
N LEU A 684 -1.95 10.11 6.63
CA LEU A 684 -3.05 9.15 6.56
C LEU A 684 -3.55 9.09 5.11
N ASP A 685 -3.19 8.04 4.36
CA ASP A 685 -3.60 7.88 2.98
C ASP A 685 -4.50 6.65 2.84
N ARG A 686 -5.80 6.89 2.57
CA ARG A 686 -6.81 5.82 2.46
C ARG A 686 -6.83 4.87 3.66
N VAL A 687 -6.75 5.39 4.87
CA VAL A 687 -6.88 4.62 6.10
C VAL A 687 -8.37 4.47 6.43
N ASP A 688 -8.83 3.24 6.56
CA ASP A 688 -10.17 2.96 7.02
C ASP A 688 -10.15 2.78 8.55
N PHE A 689 -10.65 3.75 9.27
CA PHE A 689 -10.77 3.65 10.72
C PHE A 689 -11.96 2.79 11.12
N ARG A 690 -11.95 2.30 12.34
CA ARG A 690 -13.15 1.80 12.97
C ARG A 690 -13.97 2.99 13.48
N CYS A 691 -15.29 3.07 13.18
CA CYS A 691 -16.17 4.12 13.72
C CYS A 691 -16.41 3.86 15.22
N ASP A 692 -15.40 4.12 16.03
CA ASP A 692 -15.38 3.92 17.47
C ASP A 692 -14.85 5.18 18.14
N CYS A 693 -15.46 5.58 19.25
CA CYS A 693 -15.04 6.77 19.99
C CYS A 693 -13.61 6.67 20.57
N GLU A 694 -13.02 5.47 20.57
CA GLU A 694 -11.59 5.30 20.84
C GLU A 694 -10.71 6.07 19.85
N ASN A 695 -11.21 6.35 18.63
CA ASN A 695 -10.53 7.16 17.63
C ASN A 695 -10.88 8.67 17.73
N GLY A 696 -11.84 9.06 18.58
CA GLY A 696 -12.35 10.44 18.67
C GLY A 696 -11.30 11.45 19.14
N TRP A 697 -10.38 11.04 20.00
CA TRP A 697 -9.29 11.88 20.51
C TRP A 697 -8.38 12.41 19.40
N LEU A 698 -8.28 11.69 18.27
CA LEU A 698 -7.43 12.08 17.16
C LEU A 698 -7.80 13.45 16.57
N LEU A 699 -9.10 13.81 16.60
CA LEU A 699 -9.59 15.10 16.14
C LEU A 699 -9.10 16.22 17.04
N GLU A 700 -9.35 16.12 18.35
CA GLU A 700 -8.94 17.11 19.32
C GLU A 700 -7.42 17.26 19.36
N TRP A 701 -6.70 16.14 19.24
CA TRP A 701 -5.25 16.13 19.21
C TRP A 701 -4.70 16.79 17.92
N ALA A 702 -5.29 16.50 16.73
CA ALA A 702 -4.86 17.08 15.47
C ALA A 702 -5.08 18.61 15.43
N GLU A 703 -6.13 19.11 16.07
CA GLU A 703 -6.42 20.56 16.18
C GLU A 703 -5.50 21.26 17.20
N SER A 704 -5.24 20.62 18.34
CA SER A 704 -4.46 21.21 19.43
C SER A 704 -2.95 21.15 19.16
N SER A 705 -2.48 20.20 18.38
CA SER A 705 -1.06 20.01 18.10
C SER A 705 -0.52 21.11 17.19
N ARG A 706 0.44 21.88 17.71
CA ARG A 706 1.19 22.88 16.92
C ARG A 706 2.44 22.31 16.28
N GLN A 707 2.95 21.19 16.77
CA GLN A 707 4.20 20.59 16.34
C GLN A 707 4.01 19.56 15.22
N VAL A 708 2.89 18.82 15.22
CA VAL A 708 2.64 17.72 14.31
C VAL A 708 1.56 18.09 13.30
N GLN A 709 1.84 17.86 12.04
CA GLN A 709 0.86 18.01 10.96
C GLN A 709 0.22 16.66 10.61
N VAL A 710 -1.11 16.61 10.55
CA VAL A 710 -1.86 15.44 10.10
C VAL A 710 -2.35 15.67 8.67
N ILE A 711 -1.85 14.84 7.75
CA ILE A 711 -2.04 14.99 6.31
C ILE A 711 -3.16 14.07 5.83
N TYR A 712 -4.05 14.56 4.94
CA TYR A 712 -5.20 13.85 4.36
C TYR A 712 -6.28 13.42 5.35
N MET A 713 -6.36 14.03 6.54
CA MET A 713 -7.36 13.71 7.57
C MET A 713 -8.80 13.82 7.06
N GLN A 714 -9.09 14.82 6.24
CA GLN A 714 -10.43 15.10 5.70
C GLN A 714 -10.98 14.02 4.75
N HIS A 715 -10.11 13.22 4.15
CA HIS A 715 -10.48 12.20 3.19
C HIS A 715 -10.66 10.81 3.84
N GLN A 716 -10.47 10.72 5.16
CA GLN A 716 -10.55 9.46 5.85
C GLN A 716 -11.99 8.96 6.01
N GLN A 717 -12.10 7.65 5.99
CA GLN A 717 -13.36 6.95 6.16
C GLN A 717 -13.31 6.10 7.42
N CYS A 718 -14.46 5.85 8.02
CA CYS A 718 -14.56 4.83 9.05
C CYS A 718 -15.61 3.77 8.68
N ILE A 719 -15.41 2.57 9.17
CA ILE A 719 -16.26 1.40 8.90
C ILE A 719 -17.17 1.17 10.08
N LEU A 720 -18.50 1.21 9.82
CA LEU A 720 -19.55 0.85 10.76
C LEU A 720 -20.49 -0.15 10.09
N GLN A 721 -20.64 -1.34 10.65
CA GLN A 721 -21.54 -2.39 10.12
C GLN A 721 -21.35 -2.70 8.63
N TYR A 722 -20.08 -2.75 8.17
CA TYR A 722 -19.67 -2.97 6.77
C TYR A 722 -19.92 -1.80 5.81
N GLU A 723 -20.46 -0.66 6.28
CA GLU A 723 -20.60 0.56 5.48
C GLU A 723 -19.48 1.54 5.80
N LYS A 724 -19.05 2.30 4.78
CA LYS A 724 -18.03 3.33 4.90
C LYS A 724 -18.68 4.69 5.08
N TRP A 725 -18.26 5.40 6.11
CA TRP A 725 -18.75 6.72 6.49
C TRP A 725 -17.61 7.72 6.53
N ASN A 726 -17.88 8.99 6.30
CA ASN A 726 -16.86 10.01 6.50
C ASN A 726 -16.43 10.04 7.97
N PHE A 727 -15.13 9.90 8.23
CA PHE A 727 -14.57 9.77 9.57
C PHE A 727 -14.89 10.99 10.44
N LEU A 728 -14.59 12.20 9.93
CA LEU A 728 -14.78 13.45 10.67
C LEU A 728 -16.24 13.65 11.08
N ALA A 729 -17.14 13.63 10.10
CA ALA A 729 -18.56 13.86 10.35
C ALA A 729 -19.20 12.80 11.25
N THR A 730 -18.68 11.58 11.21
CA THR A 730 -19.20 10.47 12.03
C THR A 730 -18.69 10.55 13.45
N MET A 731 -17.40 10.86 13.66
CA MET A 731 -16.82 11.01 14.99
C MET A 731 -17.46 12.18 15.74
N GLU A 732 -17.65 13.34 15.07
CA GLU A 732 -18.32 14.48 15.64
C GLU A 732 -19.74 14.14 16.15
N LYS A 733 -20.50 13.38 15.36
CA LYS A 733 -21.86 12.98 15.75
C LYS A 733 -21.91 11.91 16.85
N LEU A 734 -21.00 10.91 16.77
CA LEU A 734 -21.01 9.78 17.72
C LEU A 734 -20.36 10.11 19.05
N CYS A 735 -19.34 10.97 19.05
CA CYS A 735 -18.42 11.16 20.18
C CYS A 735 -18.54 12.51 20.87
N GLN A 736 -19.54 13.33 20.51
CA GLN A 736 -19.81 14.58 21.28
C GLN A 736 -20.10 14.24 22.75
N THR A 737 -19.32 14.85 23.63
CA THR A 737 -19.27 14.57 25.09
C THR A 737 -20.62 14.57 25.79
N GLY A 738 -21.60 15.36 25.36
CA GLY A 738 -22.96 15.39 25.91
C GLY A 738 -23.79 14.15 25.60
N MET A 739 -23.70 13.64 24.35
CA MET A 739 -24.40 12.42 23.95
C MET A 739 -23.74 11.16 24.51
N GLN A 740 -22.40 11.14 24.60
CA GLN A 740 -21.66 10.02 25.23
C GLN A 740 -22.06 9.83 26.68
N TYR A 741 -22.18 10.95 27.43
CA TYR A 741 -22.56 10.87 28.85
C TYR A 741 -24.00 10.38 29.03
N LEU A 742 -24.93 10.83 28.19
CA LEU A 742 -26.31 10.36 28.18
C LEU A 742 -26.43 8.90 27.75
N CYS A 743 -25.71 8.49 26.70
CA CYS A 743 -25.64 7.11 26.27
C CYS A 743 -24.96 6.23 27.33
N TYR A 744 -23.90 6.71 27.97
CA TYR A 744 -23.23 6.00 29.06
C TYR A 744 -24.17 5.83 30.26
N LEU A 745 -24.85 6.89 30.70
CA LEU A 745 -25.84 6.80 31.79
C LEU A 745 -27.01 5.90 31.40
N GLY A 746 -27.52 6.00 30.18
CA GLY A 746 -28.59 5.15 29.68
C GLY A 746 -28.18 3.67 29.61
N THR A 747 -27.01 3.38 29.03
CA THR A 747 -26.50 2.01 28.94
C THR A 747 -26.08 1.45 30.30
N ALA A 748 -25.43 2.25 31.14
CA ALA A 748 -25.06 1.84 32.50
C ALA A 748 -26.28 1.56 33.34
N SER A 749 -27.34 2.40 33.25
CA SER A 749 -28.60 2.16 33.98
C SER A 749 -29.33 0.95 33.45
N THR A 750 -29.39 0.73 32.14
CA THR A 750 -30.02 -0.48 31.57
C THR A 750 -29.23 -1.74 31.90
N ILE A 751 -27.91 -1.73 31.85
CA ILE A 751 -27.06 -2.86 32.24
C ILE A 751 -27.23 -3.13 33.74
N THR A 752 -27.24 -2.10 34.58
CA THR A 752 -27.44 -2.24 36.02
C THR A 752 -28.81 -2.81 36.33
N LEU A 753 -29.87 -2.36 35.62
CA LEU A 753 -31.21 -2.93 35.73
C LEU A 753 -31.27 -4.39 35.27
N LEU A 754 -30.64 -4.71 34.12
CA LEU A 754 -30.60 -6.09 33.61
C LEU A 754 -29.77 -7.01 34.51
N VAL A 755 -28.65 -6.53 35.02
CA VAL A 755 -27.81 -7.27 35.97
C VAL A 755 -28.57 -7.46 37.29
N SER A 756 -29.22 -6.41 37.79
CA SER A 756 -30.08 -6.50 39.02
C SER A 756 -31.24 -7.43 38.82
N ALA A 757 -31.94 -7.36 37.68
CA ALA A 757 -33.01 -8.26 37.30
C ALA A 757 -32.51 -9.71 37.14
N SER A 758 -31.35 -9.89 36.47
CA SER A 758 -30.72 -11.21 36.29
C SER A 758 -30.23 -11.79 37.62
N VAL A 759 -29.62 -10.96 38.47
CA VAL A 759 -29.21 -11.37 39.82
C VAL A 759 -30.42 -11.69 40.66
N SER A 760 -31.45 -10.84 40.65
CA SER A 760 -32.70 -11.07 41.35
C SER A 760 -33.40 -12.35 40.82
N TYR A 761 -33.47 -12.53 39.52
CA TYR A 761 -33.97 -13.75 38.89
C TYR A 761 -33.13 -14.97 39.31
N ARG A 762 -31.82 -14.88 39.30
CA ARG A 762 -30.91 -15.98 39.67
C ARG A 762 -30.97 -16.33 41.14
N PHE A 763 -31.15 -15.33 42.03
CA PHE A 763 -31.26 -15.55 43.47
C PHE A 763 -32.71 -15.90 43.89
N ALA A 764 -33.73 -15.33 43.27
CA ALA A 764 -35.15 -15.57 43.59
C ALA A 764 -35.73 -16.78 42.87
N TYR A 765 -35.30 -17.08 41.65
CA TYR A 765 -35.85 -18.18 40.85
C TYR A 765 -35.71 -19.52 41.56
N TRP A 766 -34.52 -19.85 42.01
CA TRP A 766 -34.28 -21.13 42.70
C TRP A 766 -35.00 -21.26 44.06
N PRO A 767 -34.94 -20.27 44.96
CA PRO A 767 -35.76 -20.29 46.16
C PRO A 767 -37.25 -20.37 45.86
N CYS A 768 -37.74 -19.65 44.84
CA CYS A 768 -39.15 -19.71 44.44
C CYS A 768 -39.54 -21.07 43.86
N VAL A 769 -38.70 -21.68 43.01
CA VAL A 769 -38.92 -23.04 42.47
C VAL A 769 -38.94 -24.06 43.62
N VAL A 770 -37.98 -23.98 44.53
CA VAL A 770 -37.94 -24.88 45.72
C VAL A 770 -39.13 -24.64 46.60
N LEU A 771 -39.49 -23.38 46.85
CA LEU A 771 -40.68 -23.02 47.62
C LEU A 771 -41.97 -23.54 46.96
N PHE A 772 -42.06 -23.43 45.63
CA PHE A 772 -43.18 -23.98 44.83
C PHE A 772 -43.29 -25.50 45.01
N PHE A 773 -42.17 -26.24 44.87
CA PHE A 773 -42.21 -27.70 45.08
C PHE A 773 -42.47 -28.10 46.54
N ARG A 774 -41.96 -27.32 47.50
CA ARG A 774 -42.35 -27.52 48.95
C ARG A 774 -43.80 -27.25 49.20
N LEU A 775 -44.31 -26.14 48.62
CA LEU A 775 -45.74 -25.79 48.75
C LEU A 775 -46.63 -26.86 48.09
N ARG A 776 -46.22 -27.30 46.87
CA ARG A 776 -46.94 -28.38 46.17
C ARG A 776 -46.88 -29.67 46.95
N GLY A 777 -45.77 -30.11 47.44
CA GLY A 777 -45.64 -31.29 48.28
C GLY A 777 -46.33 -31.13 49.62
N TYR A 778 -46.43 -29.93 50.24
CA TYR A 778 -47.22 -29.64 51.45
C TYR A 778 -48.68 -29.68 51.14
N VAL A 779 -49.14 -29.11 50.02
CA VAL A 779 -50.54 -29.13 49.58
C VAL A 779 -51.00 -30.58 49.27
N GLU A 780 -50.18 -31.35 48.54
CA GLU A 780 -50.46 -32.76 48.26
C GLU A 780 -50.47 -33.59 49.50
N ARG A 781 -49.61 -33.40 50.48
CA ARG A 781 -49.65 -34.05 51.81
C ARG A 781 -50.78 -33.57 52.61
N LYS A 782 -51.20 -32.31 52.57
CA LYS A 782 -52.34 -31.79 53.28
C LYS A 782 -53.68 -32.25 52.72
N ILE A 783 -53.74 -32.35 51.38
CA ILE A 783 -54.93 -32.91 50.70
C ILE A 783 -54.96 -34.42 50.90
N GLY A 784 -53.84 -35.12 50.77
CA GLY A 784 -53.75 -36.53 51.07
C GLY A 784 -54.12 -36.87 52.54
N ARG A 785 -53.70 -36.04 53.56
CA ARG A 785 -54.08 -36.16 54.95
C ARG A 785 -55.52 -35.82 55.16
N ARG A 786 -56.20 -34.94 54.43
CA ARG A 786 -57.63 -34.68 54.50
C ARG A 786 -58.46 -35.82 53.96
N ILE A 787 -57.90 -36.53 52.93
CA ILE A 787 -58.60 -37.75 52.40
C ILE A 787 -58.38 -38.95 53.32
N ARG A 788 -57.22 -39.09 53.99
CA ARG A 788 -56.93 -40.17 54.97
C ARG A 788 -57.55 -39.91 56.35
N LYS A 789 -57.78 -38.63 56.79
CA LYS A 789 -58.45 -38.30 58.05
C LYS A 789 -59.96 -38.66 58.12
N ARG A 790 -60.48 -39.15 57.01
CA ARG A 790 -61.83 -39.72 57.01
C ARG A 790 -61.88 -41.21 57.29
N ARG A 791 -60.78 -41.91 57.59
CA ARG A 791 -60.69 -43.29 58.00
C ARG A 791 -59.56 -43.49 59.02
N ARG A 792 -59.95 -43.42 60.33
CA ARG A 792 -59.33 -43.97 61.57
C ARG A 792 -58.18 -43.19 62.24
N PRO A 793 -58.06 -43.35 63.58
CA PRO A 793 -57.25 -42.52 64.41
C PRO A 793 -55.96 -43.15 65.00
N ARG A 794 -55.03 -42.32 65.33
CA ARG A 794 -53.84 -42.43 66.27
C ARG A 794 -52.96 -43.65 66.24
N GLN A 795 -51.65 -43.43 65.97
CA GLN A 795 -50.57 -43.61 66.94
C GLN A 795 -49.21 -43.36 66.29
N GLU A 796 -48.31 -42.85 67.10
CA GLU A 796 -46.89 -42.79 67.05
C GLU A 796 -46.16 -43.75 66.05
N GLU A 797 -45.74 -43.26 64.85
CA GLU A 797 -44.74 -43.90 63.98
C GLU A 797 -44.41 -42.94 62.80
N ASP A 798 -44.11 -41.71 63.08
CA ASP A 798 -43.97 -40.66 62.04
C ASP A 798 -42.53 -40.43 61.59
N TYR A 799 -41.52 -41.19 62.06
CA TYR A 799 -40.09 -40.97 61.69
C TYR A 799 -39.45 -42.13 60.89
N LEU A 800 -40.10 -43.28 60.77
CA LEU A 800 -39.56 -44.40 59.99
C LEU A 800 -40.20 -44.60 58.60
N GLU A 801 -41.27 -43.86 58.27
CA GLU A 801 -42.00 -44.05 57.01
C GLU A 801 -41.43 -43.12 55.88
N GLU A 802 -40.56 -42.11 56.16
CA GLU A 802 -40.01 -41.30 55.13
C GLU A 802 -38.89 -41.95 54.30
N GLU A 803 -38.20 -43.00 54.83
CA GLU A 803 -37.17 -43.77 54.11
C GLU A 803 -37.73 -44.96 53.33
N ALA A 804 -38.93 -45.35 53.53
CA ALA A 804 -39.52 -46.49 52.85
C ALA A 804 -40.19 -46.20 51.48
N GLU A 805 -40.28 -44.96 51.07
CA GLU A 805 -40.95 -44.50 49.82
C GLU A 805 -40.05 -44.05 48.73
N MET A 806 -38.67 -44.18 48.81
CA MET A 806 -37.78 -43.84 47.78
C MET A 806 -37.82 -44.81 46.58
N LYS A 807 -38.19 -44.29 45.42
CA LYS A 807 -38.38 -45.06 44.19
C LYS A 807 -37.09 -45.70 43.68
N TYR A 808 -35.98 -44.99 43.81
CA TYR A 808 -34.64 -45.37 43.33
C TYR A 808 -33.60 -45.27 44.46
N ASP A 809 -32.56 -46.11 44.38
CA ASP A 809 -31.48 -46.06 45.31
C ASP A 809 -30.44 -44.95 44.87
N ALA A 810 -30.29 -44.73 43.59
CA ALA A 810 -29.46 -43.61 43.08
C ALA A 810 -29.98 -43.07 41.74
N PHE A 811 -29.99 -41.72 41.62
CA PHE A 811 -30.07 -41.05 40.32
C PHE A 811 -28.66 -40.87 39.78
N VAL A 812 -28.45 -41.26 38.52
CA VAL A 812 -27.11 -41.13 37.85
C VAL A 812 -27.15 -40.01 36.82
N SER A 813 -26.39 -38.99 37.08
CA SER A 813 -26.15 -37.87 36.16
C SER A 813 -24.88 -38.10 35.38
N PHE A 814 -24.96 -38.10 34.03
CA PHE A 814 -23.86 -38.36 33.14
C PHE A 814 -24.03 -37.63 31.83
N SER A 815 -22.90 -37.39 31.09
CA SER A 815 -22.96 -36.84 29.74
C SER A 815 -23.36 -37.92 28.73
N SER A 816 -24.13 -37.56 27.71
CA SER A 816 -24.51 -38.51 26.63
C SER A 816 -23.32 -39.19 25.97
N HIS A 817 -22.13 -38.57 26.03
CA HIS A 817 -20.90 -39.17 25.52
C HIS A 817 -20.33 -40.25 26.42
N ASP A 818 -20.73 -40.28 27.70
CA ASP A 818 -20.27 -41.27 28.69
C ASP A 818 -21.29 -42.40 28.85
N GLU A 819 -22.33 -42.41 28.00
CA GLU A 819 -23.45 -43.37 28.01
C GLU A 819 -22.96 -44.83 27.89
N ALA A 820 -21.97 -45.07 27.01
CA ALA A 820 -21.40 -46.39 26.81
C ALA A 820 -20.80 -46.98 28.11
N TRP A 821 -20.16 -46.16 28.94
CA TRP A 821 -19.60 -46.56 30.20
C TRP A 821 -20.70 -46.77 31.26
N VAL A 822 -21.73 -45.91 31.28
CA VAL A 822 -22.83 -46.03 32.23
C VAL A 822 -23.64 -47.27 31.96
N PHE A 823 -24.03 -47.58 30.73
CA PHE A 823 -24.82 -48.74 30.37
C PHE A 823 -24.00 -50.04 30.25
N GLY A 824 -22.70 -49.95 29.88
CA GLY A 824 -21.84 -51.11 29.71
C GLY A 824 -21.17 -51.59 31.01
N GLU A 825 -20.79 -50.64 31.88
CA GLU A 825 -20.06 -50.96 33.11
C GLU A 825 -20.87 -50.68 34.38
N LEU A 826 -21.42 -49.44 34.54
CA LEU A 826 -22.00 -49.02 35.81
C LEU A 826 -23.35 -49.68 36.09
N ALA A 827 -24.28 -49.66 35.16
CA ALA A 827 -25.62 -50.19 35.36
C ALA A 827 -25.63 -51.72 35.55
N PRO A 828 -24.95 -52.54 34.71
CA PRO A 828 -24.92 -53.97 34.90
C PRO A 828 -24.26 -54.39 36.22
N ARG A 829 -23.20 -53.68 36.63
CA ARG A 829 -22.49 -53.98 37.88
C ARG A 829 -23.28 -53.64 39.12
N LEU A 830 -24.14 -52.60 39.10
CA LEU A 830 -24.91 -52.15 40.27
C LEU A 830 -26.30 -52.75 40.31
N GLU A 831 -26.99 -52.96 39.18
CA GLU A 831 -28.35 -53.45 39.12
C GLU A 831 -28.42 -54.99 39.02
N GLU A 832 -27.50 -55.62 38.27
CA GLU A 832 -27.60 -57.06 37.98
C GLU A 832 -26.61 -57.93 38.79
N GLN A 833 -25.38 -57.45 39.01
CA GLN A 833 -24.27 -58.17 39.63
C GLN A 833 -24.12 -57.73 41.12
N GLY A 834 -23.93 -58.73 42.04
CA GLY A 834 -23.65 -58.45 43.45
C GLY A 834 -24.90 -58.17 44.31
N GLN A 835 -24.74 -58.20 45.68
CA GLN A 835 -25.82 -57.88 46.64
C GLN A 835 -25.43 -56.72 47.53
N PRO A 836 -26.39 -55.79 47.90
CA PRO A 836 -27.77 -55.75 47.42
C PRO A 836 -27.83 -55.25 45.97
N ARG A 837 -28.83 -55.66 45.20
CA ARG A 837 -29.13 -55.09 43.85
C ARG A 837 -29.75 -53.73 44.06
N LEU A 838 -29.15 -52.70 43.37
CA LEU A 838 -29.57 -51.32 43.52
C LEU A 838 -30.44 -50.89 42.32
N ARG A 839 -31.47 -50.12 42.59
CA ARG A 839 -32.32 -49.54 41.53
C ARG A 839 -31.79 -48.15 41.13
N LEU A 840 -31.29 -48.06 39.95
CA LEU A 840 -30.76 -46.79 39.40
C LEU A 840 -31.81 -46.06 38.58
N CYS A 841 -31.84 -44.74 38.67
CA CYS A 841 -32.60 -43.89 37.77
C CYS A 841 -31.66 -43.29 36.74
N LEU A 842 -31.86 -43.61 35.46
CA LEU A 842 -31.05 -43.16 34.32
C LEU A 842 -31.95 -42.31 33.41
N HIS A 843 -31.51 -41.08 33.03
CA HIS A 843 -32.34 -40.15 32.30
C HIS A 843 -32.83 -40.70 30.94
N ASN A 844 -32.02 -41.47 30.23
CA ASN A 844 -32.37 -42.05 28.93
C ASN A 844 -33.37 -43.22 29.04
N ARG A 845 -33.54 -43.85 30.22
CA ARG A 845 -34.36 -45.01 30.45
C ARG A 845 -35.62 -44.70 31.25
N ASP A 846 -35.51 -43.87 32.31
CA ASP A 846 -36.49 -43.79 33.39
C ASP A 846 -37.25 -42.45 33.43
N PHE A 847 -36.89 -41.49 32.55
CA PHE A 847 -37.61 -40.21 32.48
C PHE A 847 -38.96 -40.37 31.79
N GLU A 848 -39.96 -39.71 32.35
CA GLU A 848 -41.35 -39.74 31.87
C GLU A 848 -41.47 -38.94 30.56
N VAL A 849 -41.92 -39.64 29.50
CA VAL A 849 -42.08 -39.04 28.18
C VAL A 849 -43.21 -38.01 28.18
N GLY A 850 -42.95 -36.80 27.63
CA GLY A 850 -43.93 -35.71 27.60
C GLY A 850 -43.91 -34.77 28.78
N LYS A 851 -43.14 -35.07 29.84
CA LYS A 851 -42.95 -34.23 31.01
C LYS A 851 -41.75 -33.27 30.78
N GLY A 852 -41.85 -32.10 31.35
CA GLY A 852 -40.72 -31.13 31.26
C GLY A 852 -39.41 -31.74 31.77
N ILE A 853 -38.30 -31.54 31.05
CA ILE A 853 -37.00 -32.13 31.40
C ILE A 853 -36.58 -31.71 32.83
N VAL A 854 -36.78 -30.43 33.18
CA VAL A 854 -36.47 -29.91 34.53
C VAL A 854 -37.29 -30.57 35.60
N ASP A 855 -38.57 -30.84 35.32
CA ASP A 855 -39.47 -31.54 36.24
C ASP A 855 -39.06 -33.00 36.40
N ASN A 856 -38.69 -33.69 35.33
CA ASN A 856 -38.16 -35.06 35.38
C ASN A 856 -36.86 -35.13 36.21
N ILE A 857 -35.93 -34.21 36.00
CA ILE A 857 -34.71 -34.15 36.80
C ILE A 857 -34.99 -33.91 38.29
N ALA A 858 -35.85 -32.94 38.60
CA ALA A 858 -36.21 -32.61 39.96
C ALA A 858 -36.85 -33.83 40.65
N GLU A 859 -37.84 -34.42 40.02
CA GLU A 859 -38.55 -35.59 40.61
C GLU A 859 -37.61 -36.79 40.78
N SER A 860 -36.79 -37.08 39.84
CA SER A 860 -35.82 -38.19 39.89
C SER A 860 -34.75 -37.97 40.99
N ILE A 861 -34.23 -36.74 41.14
CA ILE A 861 -33.30 -36.45 42.24
C ILE A 861 -34.02 -36.56 43.61
N TYR A 862 -35.24 -36.07 43.76
CA TYR A 862 -35.91 -36.06 45.02
C TYR A 862 -36.52 -37.44 45.35
N SER A 863 -36.80 -38.31 44.37
CA SER A 863 -37.26 -39.68 44.56
C SER A 863 -36.18 -40.76 44.67
N SER A 864 -34.93 -40.35 44.63
CA SER A 864 -33.73 -41.19 44.76
C SER A 864 -33.04 -40.96 46.10
N ARG A 865 -32.47 -42.02 46.69
CA ARG A 865 -31.74 -41.95 47.97
C ARG A 865 -30.43 -41.18 47.82
N ARG A 866 -29.69 -41.40 46.73
CA ARG A 866 -28.39 -40.78 46.38
C ARG A 866 -28.43 -40.14 45.00
N THR A 867 -27.50 -39.25 44.73
CA THR A 867 -27.21 -38.76 43.37
C THR A 867 -25.75 -39.11 43.06
N VAL A 868 -25.53 -39.80 41.97
CA VAL A 868 -24.17 -40.14 41.46
C VAL A 868 -23.91 -39.27 40.25
N CYS A 869 -22.86 -38.49 40.25
CA CYS A 869 -22.44 -37.69 39.12
C CYS A 869 -21.17 -38.26 38.52
N VAL A 870 -21.23 -38.61 37.23
CA VAL A 870 -20.11 -39.15 36.46
C VAL A 870 -19.38 -37.98 35.75
N LEU A 871 -18.23 -37.65 36.23
CA LEU A 871 -17.51 -36.44 35.86
C LEU A 871 -16.45 -36.72 34.78
N THR A 872 -16.61 -36.04 33.65
CA THR A 872 -15.66 -35.96 32.54
C THR A 872 -15.54 -34.50 32.10
N ARG A 873 -14.54 -34.15 31.30
CA ARG A 873 -14.45 -32.81 30.70
C ARG A 873 -15.66 -32.47 29.84
N ARG A 874 -16.30 -33.47 29.25
CA ARG A 874 -17.52 -33.31 28.46
C ARG A 874 -18.74 -33.08 29.37
N TYR A 875 -18.84 -33.77 30.49
CA TYR A 875 -19.84 -33.52 31.50
C TYR A 875 -19.82 -32.06 31.99
N LEU A 876 -18.62 -31.53 32.26
CA LEU A 876 -18.45 -30.16 32.76
C LEU A 876 -18.89 -29.09 31.74
N ARG A 877 -18.83 -29.40 30.44
CA ARG A 877 -19.27 -28.50 29.37
C ARG A 877 -20.74 -28.58 29.02
N SER A 878 -21.45 -29.54 29.57
CA SER A 878 -22.89 -29.76 29.34
C SER A 878 -23.73 -28.90 30.24
N ASP A 879 -24.59 -28.06 29.66
CA ASP A 879 -25.52 -27.20 30.40
C ASP A 879 -26.56 -28.02 31.20
N TRP A 880 -26.99 -29.14 30.66
CA TRP A 880 -27.94 -30.08 31.33
C TRP A 880 -27.31 -30.79 32.52
N CYS A 881 -26.10 -31.33 32.36
CA CYS A 881 -25.35 -31.94 33.45
C CYS A 881 -25.02 -30.92 34.54
N GLY A 882 -24.76 -29.66 34.13
CA GLY A 882 -24.60 -28.53 35.04
C GLY A 882 -25.87 -28.20 35.83
N LEU A 883 -27.06 -28.39 35.27
CA LEU A 883 -28.34 -28.23 35.94
C LEU A 883 -28.58 -29.34 36.97
N GLU A 884 -28.39 -30.62 36.58
CA GLU A 884 -28.50 -31.79 37.47
C GLU A 884 -27.55 -31.68 38.67
N MET A 885 -26.32 -31.30 38.44
CA MET A 885 -25.31 -31.05 39.47
C MET A 885 -25.75 -29.93 40.45
N ARG A 886 -26.34 -28.85 39.95
CA ARG A 886 -26.82 -27.72 40.78
C ARG A 886 -27.98 -28.16 41.66
N MET A 887 -28.91 -28.95 41.13
CA MET A 887 -30.04 -29.45 41.88
C MET A 887 -29.63 -30.47 42.95
N ALA A 888 -28.70 -31.40 42.61
CA ALA A 888 -28.14 -32.34 43.55
C ALA A 888 -27.33 -31.64 44.67
N THR A 889 -26.57 -30.59 44.34
CA THR A 889 -25.85 -29.78 45.33
C THR A 889 -26.79 -29.00 46.25
N HIS A 890 -27.90 -28.48 45.71
CA HIS A 890 -28.91 -27.79 46.50
C HIS A 890 -29.56 -28.73 47.52
N ARG A 891 -29.93 -29.96 47.10
CA ARG A 891 -30.44 -30.98 47.97
C ARG A 891 -29.44 -31.37 49.07
N LEU A 892 -28.16 -31.52 48.74
CA LEU A 892 -27.09 -31.77 49.71
C LEU A 892 -27.01 -30.69 50.80
N LEU A 893 -27.15 -29.43 50.41
CA LEU A 893 -27.07 -28.29 51.33
C LEU A 893 -28.34 -28.15 52.21
N GLU A 894 -29.52 -28.52 51.69
CA GLU A 894 -30.78 -28.42 52.44
C GLU A 894 -30.97 -29.54 53.42
N GLU A 895 -30.63 -30.77 53.05
CA GLU A 895 -30.88 -31.93 53.86
C GLU A 895 -29.72 -32.28 54.82
N GLN A 896 -28.55 -31.62 54.66
CA GLN A 896 -27.32 -31.86 55.46
C GLN A 896 -26.91 -33.33 55.54
N LYS A 897 -27.41 -34.20 54.64
CA LYS A 897 -27.07 -35.63 54.55
C LYS A 897 -26.11 -35.88 53.38
N HIS A 898 -25.17 -36.82 53.48
CA HIS A 898 -24.23 -37.22 52.44
C HIS A 898 -24.90 -37.93 51.26
N ARG A 899 -25.65 -37.21 50.42
CA ARG A 899 -26.47 -37.79 49.33
C ARG A 899 -25.86 -37.65 47.95
N LEU A 900 -24.73 -37.00 47.79
CA LEU A 900 -24.04 -36.78 46.51
C LEU A 900 -22.73 -37.60 46.45
N ILE A 901 -22.55 -38.38 45.40
CA ILE A 901 -21.35 -39.16 45.11
C ILE A 901 -20.79 -38.66 43.77
N LEU A 902 -19.49 -38.35 43.74
CA LEU A 902 -18.75 -37.89 42.53
C LEU A 902 -17.83 -39.01 42.04
N ILE A 903 -17.90 -39.36 40.76
CA ILE A 903 -17.04 -40.33 40.10
C ILE A 903 -16.28 -39.61 38.98
N PHE A 904 -14.96 -39.64 39.00
CA PHE A 904 -14.13 -39.13 37.94
C PHE A 904 -13.69 -40.26 37.02
N LEU A 905 -14.10 -40.22 35.73
CA LEU A 905 -13.67 -41.19 34.73
C LEU A 905 -12.33 -40.86 34.11
N GLU A 906 -11.95 -39.59 34.19
CA GLU A 906 -10.68 -39.11 33.71
C GLU A 906 -10.09 -38.11 34.72
N HIS A 907 -8.76 -37.99 34.70
CA HIS A 907 -8.07 -37.00 35.55
C HIS A 907 -8.38 -35.57 35.07
N ILE A 908 -9.02 -34.77 35.89
CA ILE A 908 -9.36 -33.36 35.63
C ILE A 908 -8.49 -32.49 36.56
N SER A 909 -7.69 -31.59 35.96
CA SER A 909 -6.75 -30.81 36.76
C SER A 909 -7.48 -29.80 37.69
N PRO A 910 -6.89 -29.43 38.84
CA PRO A 910 -7.48 -28.41 39.72
C PRO A 910 -7.73 -27.06 39.03
N PHE A 911 -6.94 -26.76 37.99
CA PHE A 911 -7.07 -25.54 37.18
C PHE A 911 -8.36 -25.58 36.33
N GLU A 912 -8.66 -26.71 35.68
CA GLU A 912 -9.89 -26.91 34.90
C GLU A 912 -11.13 -26.86 35.81
N LEU A 913 -11.03 -27.43 36.99
CA LEU A 913 -12.11 -27.36 38.00
C LEU A 913 -12.34 -25.96 38.57
N SER A 914 -11.33 -25.08 38.53
CA SER A 914 -11.44 -23.71 39.07
C SER A 914 -12.49 -22.87 38.34
N ALA A 915 -12.75 -23.16 37.05
CA ALA A 915 -13.81 -22.51 36.26
C ALA A 915 -15.23 -22.84 36.79
N PHE A 916 -15.37 -23.92 37.58
CA PHE A 916 -16.61 -24.39 38.15
C PHE A 916 -16.61 -24.25 39.68
N HIS A 917 -16.69 -23.01 40.15
CA HIS A 917 -16.48 -22.61 41.56
C HIS A 917 -17.19 -23.51 42.60
N ARG A 918 -18.43 -23.92 42.34
CA ARG A 918 -19.21 -24.78 43.28
C ARG A 918 -18.65 -26.20 43.33
N LEU A 919 -18.36 -26.78 42.18
CA LEU A 919 -17.78 -28.12 42.07
C LEU A 919 -16.37 -28.18 42.67
N SER A 920 -15.54 -27.18 42.40
CA SER A 920 -14.21 -27.04 43.00
C SER A 920 -14.27 -27.00 44.54
N LYS A 921 -15.30 -26.33 45.11
CA LYS A 921 -15.52 -26.30 46.55
C LYS A 921 -15.96 -27.66 47.10
N LEU A 922 -16.84 -28.38 46.38
CA LEU A 922 -17.32 -29.71 46.77
C LEU A 922 -16.20 -30.74 46.74
N VAL A 923 -15.37 -30.77 45.68
CA VAL A 923 -14.22 -31.69 45.55
C VAL A 923 -13.19 -31.46 46.66
N LYS A 924 -13.02 -30.22 47.12
CA LYS A 924 -12.12 -29.89 48.24
C LYS A 924 -12.66 -30.30 49.61
N SER A 925 -13.99 -30.43 49.75
CA SER A 925 -14.65 -30.66 51.04
C SER A 925 -15.24 -32.07 51.20
N HIS A 926 -15.36 -32.84 50.12
CA HIS A 926 -15.97 -34.17 50.10
C HIS A 926 -15.07 -35.17 49.39
N THR A 927 -15.14 -36.44 49.80
CA THR A 927 -14.43 -37.54 49.12
C THR A 927 -15.13 -37.91 47.83
N TYR A 928 -14.33 -38.21 46.81
CA TYR A 928 -14.79 -38.64 45.49
C TYR A 928 -14.15 -39.98 45.13
N LEU A 929 -14.57 -40.59 44.02
CA LEU A 929 -14.07 -41.85 43.51
C LEU A 929 -13.46 -41.63 42.13
N ASP A 930 -12.21 -42.02 41.97
CA ASP A 930 -11.56 -42.04 40.68
C ASP A 930 -11.72 -43.41 40.05
N TRP A 931 -11.96 -43.44 38.74
CA TRP A 931 -12.06 -44.69 37.99
C TRP A 931 -10.65 -45.28 37.82
N PRO A 932 -10.40 -46.48 38.35
CA PRO A 932 -9.07 -47.13 38.27
C PRO A 932 -8.76 -47.58 36.85
N GLN A 933 -7.53 -47.38 36.45
CA GLN A 933 -7.01 -47.92 35.16
C GLN A 933 -6.66 -49.42 35.26
N ASP A 934 -6.27 -49.88 36.46
CA ASP A 934 -5.93 -51.27 36.68
C ASP A 934 -7.20 -52.09 36.98
N GLU A 935 -7.31 -53.24 36.34
CA GLU A 935 -8.47 -54.14 36.45
C GLU A 935 -8.60 -54.76 37.83
N SER A 936 -7.51 -54.98 38.53
CA SER A 936 -7.51 -55.48 39.91
C SER A 936 -8.13 -54.50 40.90
N GLU A 937 -7.95 -53.18 40.72
CA GLU A 937 -8.48 -52.16 41.60
C GLU A 937 -9.99 -51.84 41.31
N ARG A 938 -10.50 -52.25 40.15
CA ARG A 938 -11.91 -52.03 39.78
C ARG A 938 -12.85 -52.79 40.68
N ILE A 939 -12.45 -53.96 41.21
CA ILE A 939 -13.27 -54.73 42.15
C ILE A 939 -13.53 -53.89 43.42
N HIS A 940 -12.46 -53.32 43.98
CA HIS A 940 -12.56 -52.49 45.18
C HIS A 940 -13.33 -51.17 44.91
N PHE A 941 -13.21 -50.63 43.71
CA PHE A 941 -14.00 -49.48 43.30
C PHE A 941 -15.51 -49.78 43.34
N TRP A 942 -15.93 -50.91 42.73
CA TRP A 942 -17.35 -51.31 42.71
C TRP A 942 -17.90 -51.64 44.08
N GLU A 943 -17.15 -52.28 44.92
CA GLU A 943 -17.56 -52.60 46.31
C GLU A 943 -17.73 -51.28 47.10
N ARG A 944 -16.80 -50.34 46.96
CA ARG A 944 -16.84 -49.05 47.63
C ARG A 944 -18.02 -48.19 47.13
N LEU A 945 -18.27 -48.14 45.82
CA LEU A 945 -19.39 -47.43 45.23
C LEU A 945 -20.72 -48.03 45.73
N ARG A 946 -20.88 -49.33 45.67
CA ARG A 946 -22.09 -50.04 46.13
C ARG A 946 -22.37 -49.78 47.61
N ARG A 947 -21.36 -49.88 48.45
CA ARG A 947 -21.49 -49.60 49.90
C ARG A 947 -21.97 -48.17 50.14
N ASN A 948 -21.39 -47.21 49.41
CA ASN A 948 -21.78 -45.81 49.56
C ASN A 948 -23.19 -45.48 49.05
N ILE A 949 -23.70 -46.21 48.05
CA ILE A 949 -25.10 -46.05 47.60
C ILE A 949 -26.09 -46.75 48.59
N ALA A 950 -25.73 -47.93 49.06
CA ALA A 950 -26.58 -48.74 49.93
C ALA A 950 -26.56 -48.36 51.43
N ALA A 951 -25.57 -47.59 51.89
CA ALA A 951 -25.39 -47.19 53.27
C ALA A 951 -26.61 -46.40 53.77
N GLU A 952 -27.37 -46.96 54.70
CA GLU A 952 -28.35 -46.26 55.53
C GLU A 952 -27.64 -45.23 56.38
N GLY A 953 -28.10 -43.99 56.39
CA GLY A 953 -27.53 -42.86 57.14
C GLY A 953 -27.39 -43.15 58.63
N ARG A 954 -26.28 -43.75 59.03
CA ARG A 954 -25.74 -43.66 60.39
C ARG A 954 -24.43 -42.97 60.33
N ASP A 955 -24.33 -41.88 61.03
CA ASP A 955 -23.12 -41.08 61.23
C ASP A 955 -21.93 -41.94 61.53
N ILE A 956 -20.87 -41.80 60.76
CA ILE A 956 -19.50 -41.99 61.23
C ILE A 956 -18.76 -40.66 61.13
#